data_a7f677cfe36cec6f3473a96fcb2a8548
#
_entry.id   a7f677cfe36cec6f3473a96fcb2a8548
#
_cell.length_a   1.000
_cell.length_b   1.000
_cell.length_c   1.000
_cell.angle_alpha   90.00
_cell.angle_beta   90.00
_cell.angle_gamma   90.00
#
_symmetry.space_group_name_H-M   'P 1'
#
loop_
_entity.id
_entity.type
_entity.pdbx_description
1 polymer ?
#
loop_
_entity_poly.entity_id
_entity_poly.type
_entity_poly.pdbx_seq_one_letter_code
_entity_poly.pdbx_strand_id
1 'polypeptide(L)'
;MARFMDVVNKKYNLSIASYRELHAWSVGVKTANNFWLTLFDFLDLRPTVPPTRALEADDLPMFPTPRFFTDAKMNFAGSVLSNRDPNEVAIIQATEGSLETRSITWEELNAEVERIVDAMRVSGVKNGDRVAAVIANTPQAITLCLATLSIGAIWSSVSPDFGPHAIIERLKQIDPVLIFAESSVTYNGNTRDLMSTVSSWANTLSKSQGLRNIVINRPTQAQVDAVPKGLSFEGFLRRGVGVKLTFEQLPFSHPAFIFYSSGTTGTPKCILHTAGGVMLQVKKDYVLHIGVLPTDTLFQYTTTAWIMWAFVLTAMSIGTKIVVYDGSPLYPDVRFLLKLLAHTRVSVFGTSAKHLTELMDKDTKPRDEVDLSSLRRITSTGSVLPADVARWVYDKGFPRDIHLVSGSGGTDCSCSFVTGSPIIPLWSDEIQCKSLGMDVDVFEPLSDQQKSIANSGEAGELVCKKPFPSQPLTFWGKGGQEKYHDAYFSMFGNKVWVQGDLVSLNPETGGFKMLGRSDGVLNPSGVRFGSAEIYNVVRAFPEVEDSVCVGQRREQDRDESVLLFLKLKVGERQTNALKTQLKQAIGKGLSKRHVPKHIFYVKDIPYSIAGKKLEILVKNIVSGRDATSNVVANPESLEHYRNFYEIEKAAETEDVEPLKSKI
;
A
#
# COMPACT_ATOMS: atom_id res chain seq x y z
N MET A 1 -8.93 21.42 -1.32
CA MET A 1 -8.33 21.86 -2.60
C MET A 1 -8.58 23.34 -2.88
N ALA A 2 -9.85 23.80 -3.07
CA ALA A 2 -10.15 25.21 -3.37
C ALA A 2 -9.54 26.19 -2.37
N ARG A 3 -9.70 25.95 -1.06
CA ARG A 3 -9.09 26.79 -0.01
C ARG A 3 -7.55 26.89 -0.14
N PHE A 4 -6.87 25.84 -0.55
CA PHE A 4 -5.43 25.89 -0.78
C PHE A 4 -5.09 26.77 -2.00
N MET A 5 -5.86 26.63 -3.08
CA MET A 5 -5.73 27.46 -4.28
C MET A 5 -5.92 28.95 -3.96
N ASP A 6 -6.91 29.30 -3.11
CA ASP A 6 -7.12 30.67 -2.64
C ASP A 6 -5.92 31.20 -1.83
N VAL A 7 -5.34 30.37 -0.95
CA VAL A 7 -4.13 30.73 -0.18
C VAL A 7 -2.96 31.02 -1.12
N VAL A 8 -2.73 30.17 -2.13
CA VAL A 8 -1.67 30.34 -3.13
C VAL A 8 -1.89 31.63 -3.93
N ASN A 9 -3.09 31.85 -4.45
CA ASN A 9 -3.43 33.05 -5.21
C ASN A 9 -3.17 34.33 -4.40
N LYS A 10 -3.60 34.35 -3.15
CA LYS A 10 -3.43 35.47 -2.25
C LYS A 10 -1.97 35.74 -1.90
N LYS A 11 -1.20 34.66 -1.58
CA LYS A 11 0.20 34.76 -1.13
C LYS A 11 1.13 35.22 -2.25
N TYR A 12 0.87 34.81 -3.48
CA TYR A 12 1.75 35.07 -4.63
C TYR A 12 1.16 35.98 -5.68
N ASN A 13 0.02 36.63 -5.41
CA ASN A 13 -0.70 37.51 -6.33
C ASN A 13 -0.94 36.86 -7.69
N LEU A 14 -1.50 35.62 -7.68
CA LEU A 14 -1.81 34.81 -8.84
C LEU A 14 -3.33 34.74 -9.07
N SER A 15 -3.73 34.26 -10.25
CA SER A 15 -5.13 34.05 -10.63
C SER A 15 -5.36 32.60 -11.10
N ILE A 16 -4.83 31.63 -10.38
CA ILE A 16 -5.02 30.20 -10.64
C ILE A 16 -6.50 29.88 -10.47
N ALA A 17 -7.15 29.37 -11.54
CA ALA A 17 -8.58 29.09 -11.58
C ALA A 17 -8.90 27.60 -11.77
N SER A 18 -7.91 26.78 -12.15
CA SER A 18 -8.09 25.37 -12.44
C SER A 18 -7.10 24.48 -11.70
N TYR A 19 -7.45 23.19 -11.54
CA TYR A 19 -6.53 22.19 -11.03
C TYR A 19 -5.26 22.07 -11.88
N ARG A 20 -5.39 22.14 -13.20
CA ARG A 20 -4.28 22.03 -14.14
C ARG A 20 -3.26 23.17 -13.94
N GLU A 21 -3.73 24.38 -13.74
CA GLU A 21 -2.86 25.53 -13.44
C GLU A 21 -2.19 25.39 -12.07
N LEU A 22 -2.95 24.96 -11.05
CA LEU A 22 -2.41 24.71 -9.71
C LEU A 22 -1.33 23.63 -9.75
N HIS A 23 -1.57 22.52 -10.48
CA HIS A 23 -0.58 21.47 -10.66
C HIS A 23 0.67 21.99 -11.38
N ALA A 24 0.52 22.71 -12.50
CA ALA A 24 1.64 23.28 -13.24
C ALA A 24 2.48 24.22 -12.35
N TRP A 25 1.83 25.05 -11.52
CA TRP A 25 2.52 25.89 -10.55
C TRP A 25 3.24 25.07 -9.48
N SER A 26 2.64 23.98 -9.01
CA SER A 26 3.21 23.12 -7.95
C SER A 26 4.49 22.41 -8.37
N VAL A 27 4.67 22.16 -9.67
CA VAL A 27 5.85 21.48 -10.24
C VAL A 27 6.74 22.41 -11.08
N GLY A 28 6.43 23.68 -11.19
CA GLY A 28 7.24 24.64 -11.95
C GLY A 28 8.64 24.79 -11.36
N VAL A 29 9.68 24.91 -12.20
CA VAL A 29 11.09 25.02 -11.73
C VAL A 29 11.26 26.13 -10.70
N LYS A 30 10.71 27.33 -10.99
CA LYS A 30 10.83 28.49 -10.11
C LYS A 30 9.78 28.54 -8.99
N THR A 31 8.77 27.67 -9.01
CA THR A 31 7.61 27.75 -8.10
C THR A 31 7.48 26.55 -7.16
N ALA A 32 8.12 25.43 -7.47
CA ALA A 32 8.04 24.21 -6.65
C ALA A 32 8.51 24.45 -5.19
N ASN A 33 9.56 25.24 -4.97
CA ASN A 33 9.99 25.59 -3.62
C ASN A 33 8.91 26.37 -2.86
N ASN A 34 8.25 27.33 -3.51
CA ASN A 34 7.13 28.08 -2.96
C ASN A 34 5.92 27.19 -2.68
N PHE A 35 5.64 26.24 -3.57
CA PHE A 35 4.58 25.27 -3.38
C PHE A 35 4.81 24.44 -2.09
N TRP A 36 5.98 23.83 -1.95
CA TRP A 36 6.27 22.98 -0.79
C TRP A 36 6.29 23.75 0.52
N LEU A 37 6.82 24.97 0.54
CA LEU A 37 6.76 25.85 1.72
C LEU A 37 5.32 26.23 2.08
N THR A 38 4.53 26.63 1.09
CA THR A 38 3.13 27.01 1.35
C THR A 38 2.32 25.80 1.81
N LEU A 39 2.59 24.63 1.25
CA LEU A 39 1.94 23.38 1.65
C LEU A 39 2.33 22.98 3.09
N PHE A 40 3.60 23.13 3.45
CA PHE A 40 4.10 22.85 4.79
C PHE A 40 3.34 23.67 5.85
N ASP A 41 3.19 24.98 5.61
CA ASP A 41 2.43 25.89 6.48
C ASP A 41 0.94 25.54 6.50
N PHE A 42 0.34 25.33 5.32
CA PHE A 42 -1.09 25.08 5.16
C PHE A 42 -1.53 23.79 5.86
N LEU A 43 -0.68 22.77 5.87
CA LEU A 43 -0.97 21.47 6.49
C LEU A 43 -0.65 21.42 7.99
N ASP A 44 -0.13 22.48 8.59
CA ASP A 44 0.22 22.56 10.01
C ASP A 44 1.04 21.33 10.47
N LEU A 45 2.28 21.23 10.00
CA LEU A 45 3.17 20.12 10.38
C LEU A 45 3.73 20.25 11.81
N ARG A 46 3.47 21.37 12.49
CA ARG A 46 3.88 21.67 13.87
C ARG A 46 5.38 21.51 14.12
N PRO A 47 6.22 22.18 13.34
CA PRO A 47 7.64 22.18 13.59
C PRO A 47 7.97 23.03 14.83
N THR A 48 9.03 22.66 15.57
CA THR A 48 9.61 23.56 16.59
C THR A 48 10.55 24.59 15.96
N VAL A 49 11.12 24.25 14.81
CA VAL A 49 11.87 25.20 13.97
C VAL A 49 11.23 25.17 12.59
N PRO A 50 10.54 26.25 12.17
CA PRO A 50 9.91 26.30 10.85
C PRO A 50 10.95 26.40 9.73
N PRO A 51 10.66 25.83 8.54
CA PRO A 51 11.58 25.90 7.42
C PRO A 51 11.57 27.30 6.76
N THR A 52 12.72 27.68 6.19
CA THR A 52 12.87 28.88 5.38
C THR A 52 12.88 28.59 3.88
N ARG A 53 13.23 27.36 3.51
CA ARG A 53 13.20 26.86 2.13
C ARG A 53 12.89 25.36 2.08
N ALA A 54 12.30 24.91 0.97
CA ALA A 54 11.95 23.51 0.80
C ALA A 54 13.14 22.69 0.27
N LEU A 55 13.86 23.18 -0.73
CA LEU A 55 15.02 22.55 -1.36
C LEU A 55 16.19 23.54 -1.46
N GLU A 56 17.41 23.05 -1.47
CA GLU A 56 18.63 23.87 -1.56
C GLU A 56 18.81 24.51 -2.93
N ALA A 57 18.29 23.87 -4.00
CA ALA A 57 18.31 24.38 -5.36
C ALA A 57 17.05 23.96 -6.14
N ASP A 58 16.78 24.66 -7.25
CA ASP A 58 15.53 24.48 -8.01
C ASP A 58 15.55 23.27 -8.97
N ASP A 59 16.71 22.85 -9.46
CA ASP A 59 16.88 21.75 -10.43
C ASP A 59 17.83 20.66 -9.89
N LEU A 60 17.47 20.06 -8.78
CA LEU A 60 18.23 18.96 -8.22
C LEU A 60 17.90 17.63 -8.93
N PRO A 61 18.90 16.73 -9.11
CA PRO A 61 18.61 15.36 -9.50
C PRO A 61 17.80 14.65 -8.41
N MET A 62 17.09 13.58 -8.78
CA MET A 62 16.35 12.78 -7.83
C MET A 62 17.25 11.79 -7.07
N PHE A 63 18.39 11.43 -7.65
CA PHE A 63 19.40 10.59 -7.00
C PHE A 63 20.78 11.28 -7.03
N PRO A 64 21.52 11.30 -5.91
CA PRO A 64 21.11 10.87 -4.55
C PRO A 64 19.90 11.65 -4.04
N THR A 65 19.10 11.03 -3.16
CA THR A 65 17.85 11.64 -2.65
C THR A 65 18.08 13.02 -2.05
N PRO A 66 17.50 14.09 -2.60
CA PRO A 66 17.62 15.43 -2.05
C PRO A 66 16.94 15.56 -0.69
N ARG A 67 17.52 16.39 0.17
CA ARG A 67 16.95 16.69 1.48
C ARG A 67 16.00 17.87 1.39
N PHE A 68 14.76 17.65 1.83
CA PHE A 68 13.77 18.70 1.98
C PHE A 68 13.86 19.35 3.36
N PHE A 69 13.60 20.64 3.44
CA PHE A 69 13.42 21.39 4.69
C PHE A 69 14.54 21.16 5.69
N THR A 70 15.79 21.35 5.25
CA THR A 70 17.00 21.01 6.00
C THR A 70 17.15 21.76 7.32
N ASP A 71 16.53 22.91 7.46
CA ASP A 71 16.50 23.77 8.65
C ASP A 71 15.33 23.44 9.60
N ALA A 72 14.32 22.67 9.16
CA ALA A 72 13.17 22.34 9.98
C ALA A 72 13.47 21.24 11.01
N LYS A 73 12.88 21.39 12.20
CA LYS A 73 12.87 20.35 13.24
C LYS A 73 11.46 20.04 13.66
N MET A 74 11.15 18.74 13.74
CA MET A 74 9.84 18.22 14.12
C MET A 74 9.95 16.84 14.74
N ASN A 75 8.84 16.35 15.29
CA ASN A 75 8.68 14.95 15.67
C ASN A 75 7.36 14.41 15.12
N PHE A 76 7.38 13.25 14.48
CA PHE A 76 6.19 12.64 13.90
C PHE A 76 5.10 12.40 14.96
N ALA A 77 5.46 11.75 16.07
CA ALA A 77 4.52 11.48 17.16
C ALA A 77 4.03 12.78 17.83
N GLY A 78 4.91 13.78 17.97
CA GLY A 78 4.55 15.10 18.44
C GLY A 78 3.51 15.78 17.56
N SER A 79 3.64 15.67 16.23
CA SER A 79 2.65 16.20 15.28
C SER A 79 1.29 15.49 15.36
N VAL A 80 1.27 14.22 15.77
CA VAL A 80 0.03 13.46 16.00
C VAL A 80 -0.62 13.81 17.33
N LEU A 81 0.15 13.76 18.42
CA LEU A 81 -0.34 13.74 19.79
C LEU A 81 -0.55 15.12 20.42
N SER A 82 0.22 16.15 19.98
CA SER A 82 0.18 17.45 20.62
C SER A 82 -1.07 18.27 20.27
N ASN A 83 -1.51 19.14 21.20
CA ASN A 83 -2.61 20.08 21.02
C ASN A 83 -3.93 19.41 20.57
N ARG A 84 -4.30 18.32 21.25
CA ARG A 84 -5.57 17.62 21.09
C ARG A 84 -6.46 17.90 22.30
N ASP A 85 -7.77 17.91 22.07
CA ASP A 85 -8.71 17.87 23.20
C ASP A 85 -8.60 16.50 23.87
N PRO A 86 -8.23 16.42 25.17
CA PRO A 86 -8.02 15.16 25.86
C PRO A 86 -9.25 14.26 25.87
N ASN A 87 -10.45 14.85 25.87
CA ASN A 87 -11.72 14.14 26.00
C ASN A 87 -12.27 13.62 24.65
N GLU A 88 -11.77 14.15 23.53
CA GLU A 88 -12.19 13.66 22.21
C GLU A 88 -11.66 12.26 21.93
N VAL A 89 -12.45 11.47 21.19
CA VAL A 89 -12.08 10.12 20.77
C VAL A 89 -11.05 10.19 19.65
N ALA A 90 -9.90 9.58 19.88
CA ALA A 90 -8.82 9.41 18.90
C ALA A 90 -9.00 8.13 18.09
N ILE A 91 -9.34 7.02 18.75
CA ILE A 91 -9.42 5.69 18.16
C ILE A 91 -10.73 5.01 18.57
N ILE A 92 -11.39 4.39 17.59
CA ILE A 92 -12.45 3.41 17.83
C ILE A 92 -11.86 2.04 17.50
N GLN A 93 -11.70 1.19 18.49
CA GLN A 93 -11.28 -0.19 18.32
C GLN A 93 -12.47 -1.07 17.99
N ALA A 94 -12.35 -1.85 16.92
CA ALA A 94 -13.29 -2.86 16.49
C ALA A 94 -12.59 -4.21 16.28
N THR A 95 -13.31 -5.30 16.50
CA THR A 95 -12.81 -6.66 16.35
C THR A 95 -13.69 -7.47 15.42
N GLU A 96 -13.14 -8.52 14.86
CA GLU A 96 -13.82 -9.41 13.94
C GLU A 96 -15.11 -9.98 14.54
N GLY A 97 -16.19 -9.94 13.77
CA GLY A 97 -17.47 -10.58 14.12
C GLY A 97 -18.27 -9.88 15.23
N SER A 98 -17.79 -8.76 15.75
CA SER A 98 -18.49 -7.99 16.79
C SER A 98 -18.68 -6.52 16.39
N LEU A 99 -19.89 -5.99 16.61
CA LEU A 99 -20.17 -4.56 16.52
C LEU A 99 -19.91 -3.81 17.83
N GLU A 100 -19.53 -4.53 18.89
CA GLU A 100 -19.06 -3.88 20.11
C GLU A 100 -17.71 -3.20 19.82
N THR A 101 -17.65 -1.91 20.13
CA THR A 101 -16.45 -1.10 19.92
C THR A 101 -15.98 -0.48 21.21
N ARG A 102 -14.68 -0.25 21.32
CA ARG A 102 -14.08 0.51 22.40
C ARG A 102 -13.56 1.84 21.88
N SER A 103 -14.01 2.93 22.46
CA SER A 103 -13.44 4.26 22.21
C SER A 103 -12.23 4.49 23.10
N ILE A 104 -11.20 5.10 22.53
CA ILE A 104 -9.97 5.52 23.23
C ILE A 104 -9.81 7.02 22.97
N THR A 105 -9.77 7.80 24.06
CA THR A 105 -9.59 9.24 23.99
C THR A 105 -8.14 9.63 23.71
N TRP A 106 -7.91 10.90 23.38
CA TRP A 106 -6.55 11.41 23.25
C TRP A 106 -5.78 11.37 24.56
N GLU A 107 -6.45 11.56 25.71
CA GLU A 107 -5.84 11.42 27.03
C GLU A 107 -5.35 9.99 27.28
N GLU A 108 -6.22 9.00 27.06
CA GLU A 108 -5.87 7.59 27.22
C GLU A 108 -4.72 7.17 26.28
N LEU A 109 -4.77 7.64 25.03
CA LEU A 109 -3.73 7.38 24.05
C LEU A 109 -2.38 7.97 24.47
N ASN A 110 -2.37 9.25 24.90
CA ASN A 110 -1.15 9.92 25.38
C ASN A 110 -0.58 9.24 26.63
N ALA A 111 -1.42 8.87 27.59
CA ALA A 111 -1.00 8.19 28.82
C ALA A 111 -0.35 6.82 28.50
N GLU A 112 -0.91 6.04 27.58
CA GLU A 112 -0.32 4.75 27.20
C GLU A 112 0.99 4.94 26.43
N VAL A 113 1.08 5.91 25.52
CA VAL A 113 2.33 6.26 24.83
C VAL A 113 3.40 6.69 25.84
N GLU A 114 3.06 7.51 26.85
CA GLU A 114 3.98 7.94 27.91
C GLU A 114 4.57 6.75 28.66
N ARG A 115 3.74 5.79 29.06
CA ARG A 115 4.18 4.57 29.78
C ARG A 115 5.13 3.72 28.93
N ILE A 116 4.84 3.59 27.62
CA ILE A 116 5.65 2.81 26.69
C ILE A 116 6.99 3.52 26.45
N VAL A 117 7.00 4.84 26.23
CA VAL A 117 8.22 5.65 26.05
C VAL A 117 9.15 5.52 27.26
N ASP A 118 8.61 5.62 28.46
CA ASP A 118 9.37 5.47 29.70
C ASP A 118 10.00 4.07 29.79
N ALA A 119 9.24 3.01 29.57
CA ALA A 119 9.74 1.64 29.55
C ALA A 119 10.79 1.40 28.46
N MET A 120 10.61 1.97 27.26
CA MET A 120 11.59 1.90 26.16
C MET A 120 12.89 2.58 26.54
N ARG A 121 12.86 3.78 27.12
CA ARG A 121 14.05 4.52 27.55
C ARG A 121 14.83 3.77 28.63
N VAL A 122 14.14 3.25 29.64
CA VAL A 122 14.74 2.41 30.69
C VAL A 122 15.33 1.12 30.11
N SER A 123 14.69 0.55 29.08
CA SER A 123 15.22 -0.58 28.33
C SER A 123 16.38 -0.18 27.37
N GLY A 124 16.77 1.10 27.35
CA GLY A 124 17.94 1.63 26.65
C GLY A 124 17.69 1.93 25.17
N VAL A 125 16.45 2.01 24.68
CA VAL A 125 16.13 2.44 23.32
C VAL A 125 16.57 3.88 23.13
N LYS A 126 17.25 4.17 22.03
CA LYS A 126 17.81 5.48 21.70
C LYS A 126 17.38 5.94 20.30
N ASN A 127 17.59 7.21 20.03
CA ASN A 127 17.47 7.78 18.70
C ASN A 127 18.26 6.97 17.67
N GLY A 128 17.60 6.64 16.54
CA GLY A 128 18.18 5.83 15.45
C GLY A 128 18.16 4.32 15.67
N ASP A 129 17.79 3.83 16.86
CA ASP A 129 17.57 2.40 17.10
C ASP A 129 16.37 1.89 16.30
N ARG A 130 16.38 0.60 15.90
CA ARG A 130 15.25 -0.03 15.21
C ARG A 130 14.42 -0.79 16.23
N VAL A 131 13.15 -0.42 16.30
CA VAL A 131 12.14 -1.13 17.07
C VAL A 131 11.21 -1.83 16.08
N ALA A 132 11.09 -3.14 16.22
CA ALA A 132 10.26 -3.94 15.33
C ALA A 132 9.03 -4.49 16.05
N ALA A 133 7.98 -4.82 15.28
CA ALA A 133 6.82 -5.49 15.81
C ALA A 133 6.27 -6.53 14.82
N VAL A 134 5.91 -7.70 15.34
CA VAL A 134 5.11 -8.72 14.66
C VAL A 134 3.74 -8.65 15.30
N ILE A 135 2.88 -7.77 14.76
CA ILE A 135 1.70 -7.30 15.47
C ILE A 135 0.48 -7.10 14.56
N ALA A 136 -0.70 -7.41 15.06
CA ALA A 136 -1.98 -7.17 14.40
C ALA A 136 -2.34 -5.67 14.40
N ASN A 137 -3.35 -5.30 13.59
CA ASN A 137 -3.81 -3.91 13.50
C ASN A 137 -4.71 -3.54 14.69
N THR A 138 -4.08 -3.22 15.81
CA THR A 138 -4.71 -2.91 17.09
C THR A 138 -4.26 -1.53 17.59
N PRO A 139 -4.97 -0.91 18.55
CA PRO A 139 -4.51 0.32 19.20
C PRO A 139 -3.12 0.21 19.80
N GLN A 140 -2.73 -0.98 20.27
CA GLN A 140 -1.40 -1.22 20.81
C GLN A 140 -0.30 -1.05 19.73
N ALA A 141 -0.54 -1.47 18.48
CA ALA A 141 0.41 -1.22 17.40
C ALA A 141 0.64 0.28 17.19
N ILE A 142 -0.42 1.09 17.30
CA ILE A 142 -0.36 2.56 17.18
C ILE A 142 0.44 3.15 18.35
N THR A 143 0.14 2.77 19.60
CA THR A 143 0.85 3.30 20.78
C THR A 143 2.34 2.95 20.75
N LEU A 144 2.70 1.73 20.36
CA LEU A 144 4.09 1.28 20.22
C LEU A 144 4.84 2.06 19.14
N CYS A 145 4.22 2.29 17.99
CA CYS A 145 4.80 3.07 16.91
C CYS A 145 5.02 4.53 17.34
N LEU A 146 3.99 5.18 17.90
CA LEU A 146 4.09 6.57 18.37
C LEU A 146 5.13 6.72 19.47
N ALA A 147 5.23 5.76 20.40
CA ALA A 147 6.26 5.73 21.42
C ALA A 147 7.67 5.62 20.82
N THR A 148 7.85 4.74 19.83
CA THR A 148 9.11 4.57 19.09
C THR A 148 9.53 5.89 18.43
N LEU A 149 8.61 6.52 17.71
CA LEU A 149 8.87 7.77 16.98
C LEU A 149 9.06 8.98 17.92
N SER A 150 8.47 8.96 19.11
CA SER A 150 8.69 10.00 20.14
C SER A 150 10.16 10.10 20.54
N ILE A 151 10.86 8.97 20.63
CA ILE A 151 12.29 8.84 20.99
C ILE A 151 13.22 9.14 19.80
N GLY A 152 12.68 9.19 18.57
CA GLY A 152 13.47 9.24 17.35
C GLY A 152 14.02 7.89 16.91
N ALA A 153 13.55 6.80 17.47
CA ALA A 153 13.83 5.45 16.99
C ALA A 153 13.02 5.15 15.71
N ILE A 154 13.45 4.15 14.96
CA ILE A 154 12.90 3.78 13.66
C ILE A 154 11.93 2.61 13.85
N TRP A 155 10.70 2.79 13.40
CA TRP A 155 9.66 1.76 13.45
C TRP A 155 9.69 0.84 12.24
N SER A 156 9.47 -0.46 12.50
CA SER A 156 9.24 -1.44 11.45
C SER A 156 8.23 -2.48 11.92
N SER A 157 7.22 -2.79 11.13
CA SER A 157 6.21 -3.78 11.49
C SER A 157 6.01 -4.84 10.41
N VAL A 158 5.64 -6.02 10.86
CA VAL A 158 5.35 -7.22 10.06
C VAL A 158 4.03 -7.79 10.55
N SER A 159 3.19 -8.27 9.63
CA SER A 159 1.94 -8.95 10.00
C SER A 159 2.24 -10.28 10.69
N PRO A 160 1.49 -10.64 11.75
CA PRO A 160 1.61 -11.94 12.40
C PRO A 160 1.16 -13.12 11.51
N ASP A 161 0.55 -12.84 10.35
CA ASP A 161 0.16 -13.86 9.37
C ASP A 161 1.35 -14.40 8.56
N PHE A 162 2.50 -13.73 8.62
CA PHE A 162 3.69 -14.21 7.94
C PHE A 162 4.29 -15.44 8.64
N GLY A 163 4.77 -16.38 7.82
CA GLY A 163 5.52 -17.52 8.32
C GLY A 163 6.87 -17.12 8.96
N PRO A 164 7.45 -17.96 9.84
CA PRO A 164 8.69 -17.65 10.55
C PRO A 164 9.83 -17.19 9.64
N HIS A 165 10.00 -17.83 8.49
CA HIS A 165 11.05 -17.49 7.53
C HIS A 165 10.89 -16.07 6.98
N ALA A 166 9.66 -15.70 6.59
CA ALA A 166 9.38 -14.36 6.06
C ALA A 166 9.59 -13.26 7.11
N ILE A 167 9.34 -13.55 8.40
CA ILE A 167 9.63 -12.64 9.51
C ILE A 167 11.13 -12.49 9.69
N ILE A 168 11.88 -13.61 9.70
CA ILE A 168 13.35 -13.61 9.85
C ILE A 168 14.02 -12.83 8.72
N GLU A 169 13.61 -13.07 7.46
CA GLU A 169 14.20 -12.38 6.29
C GLU A 169 14.08 -10.86 6.37
N ARG A 170 13.00 -10.36 6.97
CA ARG A 170 12.79 -8.92 7.15
C ARG A 170 13.56 -8.39 8.34
N LEU A 171 13.31 -8.94 9.52
CA LEU A 171 13.82 -8.39 10.76
C LEU A 171 15.33 -8.57 10.91
N LYS A 172 15.93 -9.64 10.35
CA LYS A 172 17.38 -9.84 10.34
C LYS A 172 18.12 -8.75 9.57
N GLN A 173 17.51 -8.17 8.53
CA GLN A 173 18.13 -7.11 7.75
C GLN A 173 18.29 -5.81 8.54
N ILE A 174 17.37 -5.53 9.47
CA ILE A 174 17.34 -4.26 10.20
C ILE A 174 17.97 -4.34 11.59
N ASP A 175 18.25 -5.54 12.08
CA ASP A 175 18.88 -5.80 13.38
C ASP A 175 18.24 -4.99 14.52
N PRO A 176 16.97 -5.27 14.88
CA PRO A 176 16.23 -4.46 15.86
C PRO A 176 16.77 -4.65 17.27
N VAL A 177 16.70 -3.57 18.08
CA VAL A 177 17.09 -3.63 19.50
C VAL A 177 15.96 -4.14 20.40
N LEU A 178 14.71 -4.02 19.94
CA LEU A 178 13.52 -4.44 20.63
C LEU A 178 12.51 -4.98 19.61
N ILE A 179 11.85 -6.10 19.93
CA ILE A 179 10.79 -6.68 19.11
C ILE A 179 9.55 -6.87 19.97
N PHE A 180 8.39 -6.40 19.47
CA PHE A 180 7.09 -6.72 20.05
C PHE A 180 6.42 -7.84 19.26
N ALA A 181 5.69 -8.72 19.93
CA ALA A 181 5.05 -9.88 19.32
C ALA A 181 3.67 -10.16 19.88
N GLU A 182 2.73 -10.59 19.03
CA GLU A 182 1.46 -11.14 19.48
C GLU A 182 1.61 -12.60 19.90
N SER A 183 0.93 -12.99 20.99
CA SER A 183 0.84 -14.40 21.40
C SER A 183 -0.25 -15.16 20.63
N SER A 184 -1.27 -14.47 20.16
CA SER A 184 -2.38 -15.03 19.39
C SER A 184 -3.04 -13.98 18.50
N VAL A 185 -3.70 -14.43 17.44
CA VAL A 185 -4.54 -13.59 16.56
C VAL A 185 -5.84 -14.30 16.23
N THR A 186 -6.90 -13.52 15.99
CA THR A 186 -8.17 -14.03 15.49
C THR A 186 -8.36 -13.60 14.05
N TYR A 187 -8.64 -14.54 13.16
CA TYR A 187 -8.90 -14.26 11.76
C TYR A 187 -9.88 -15.29 11.17
N ASN A 188 -10.89 -14.81 10.49
CA ASN A 188 -11.96 -15.62 9.89
C ASN A 188 -12.64 -16.57 10.88
N GLY A 189 -12.96 -16.06 12.08
CA GLY A 189 -13.61 -16.77 13.17
C GLY A 189 -12.70 -17.73 13.96
N ASN A 190 -11.41 -17.83 13.60
CA ASN A 190 -10.49 -18.77 14.23
C ASN A 190 -9.39 -18.03 15.00
N THR A 191 -9.26 -18.33 16.28
CA THR A 191 -8.13 -17.85 17.10
C THR A 191 -6.97 -18.84 16.96
N ARG A 192 -5.80 -18.31 16.53
CA ARG A 192 -4.57 -19.07 16.37
C ARG A 192 -3.57 -18.68 17.45
N ASP A 193 -3.01 -19.65 18.15
CA ASP A 193 -1.82 -19.47 18.98
C ASP A 193 -0.59 -19.28 18.08
N LEU A 194 0.17 -18.22 18.32
CA LEU A 194 1.35 -17.86 17.54
C LEU A 194 2.66 -18.23 18.24
N MET A 195 2.62 -18.80 19.44
CA MET A 195 3.82 -18.98 20.26
C MET A 195 4.85 -19.94 19.65
N SER A 196 4.40 -20.96 18.90
CA SER A 196 5.30 -21.82 18.14
C SER A 196 6.05 -21.04 17.03
N THR A 197 5.34 -20.17 16.31
CA THR A 197 5.90 -19.26 15.31
C THR A 197 6.84 -18.26 15.95
N VAL A 198 6.43 -17.65 17.08
CA VAL A 198 7.26 -16.68 17.84
C VAL A 198 8.55 -17.36 18.30
N SER A 199 8.49 -18.53 18.92
CA SER A 199 9.68 -19.27 19.37
C SER A 199 10.61 -19.62 18.20
N SER A 200 10.06 -19.99 17.05
CA SER A 200 10.83 -20.34 15.85
C SER A 200 11.70 -19.19 15.36
N TRP A 201 11.11 -18.02 15.09
CA TRP A 201 11.88 -16.88 14.62
C TRP A 201 12.72 -16.23 15.73
N ALA A 202 12.27 -16.26 17.00
CA ALA A 202 12.99 -15.72 18.15
C ALA A 202 14.32 -16.44 18.37
N ASN A 203 14.38 -17.78 18.21
CA ASN A 203 15.61 -18.56 18.29
C ASN A 203 16.69 -18.08 17.29
N THR A 204 16.28 -17.57 16.15
CA THR A 204 17.21 -17.01 15.15
C THR A 204 17.60 -15.58 15.47
N LEU A 205 16.62 -14.72 15.73
CA LEU A 205 16.85 -13.27 15.92
C LEU A 205 17.51 -12.95 17.25
N SER A 206 17.29 -13.75 18.30
CA SER A 206 17.93 -13.56 19.62
C SER A 206 19.46 -13.75 19.61
N LYS A 207 20.01 -14.33 18.53
CA LYS A 207 21.46 -14.44 18.35
C LYS A 207 22.13 -13.09 18.06
N SER A 208 21.37 -12.09 17.64
CA SER A 208 21.85 -10.73 17.53
C SER A 208 22.24 -10.19 18.91
N GLN A 209 23.45 -9.63 19.03
CA GLN A 209 23.92 -8.99 20.26
C GLN A 209 23.17 -7.69 20.55
N GLY A 210 22.69 -7.01 19.51
CA GLY A 210 21.93 -5.76 19.62
C GLY A 210 20.53 -5.95 20.20
N LEU A 211 19.89 -7.08 19.97
CA LEU A 211 18.54 -7.36 20.47
C LEU A 211 18.55 -7.55 21.99
N ARG A 212 17.76 -6.72 22.68
CA ARG A 212 17.65 -6.73 24.15
C ARG A 212 16.53 -7.63 24.64
N ASN A 213 15.30 -7.40 24.15
CA ASN A 213 14.14 -8.18 24.52
C ASN A 213 13.21 -8.45 23.33
N ILE A 214 12.45 -9.53 23.46
CA ILE A 214 11.24 -9.85 22.68
C ILE A 214 10.07 -9.73 23.64
N VAL A 215 9.28 -8.67 23.46
CA VAL A 215 8.14 -8.34 24.33
C VAL A 215 6.88 -8.95 23.76
N ILE A 216 6.25 -9.84 24.51
CA ILE A 216 5.11 -10.63 24.07
C ILE A 216 3.83 -10.05 24.67
N ASN A 217 2.84 -9.84 23.83
CA ASN A 217 1.52 -9.35 24.23
C ASN A 217 0.67 -10.50 24.78
N ARG A 218 0.12 -10.32 25.99
CA ARG A 218 -0.79 -11.26 26.68
C ARG A 218 -0.29 -12.72 26.73
N PRO A 219 0.97 -13.02 27.03
CA PRO A 219 1.45 -14.39 27.18
C PRO A 219 1.14 -14.94 28.56
N THR A 220 1.13 -16.27 28.69
CA THR A 220 1.35 -16.94 29.98
C THR A 220 2.82 -16.88 30.38
N GLN A 221 3.14 -17.08 31.67
CA GLN A 221 4.54 -17.09 32.12
C GLN A 221 5.36 -18.19 31.40
N ALA A 222 4.79 -19.38 31.25
CA ALA A 222 5.45 -20.48 30.53
C ALA A 222 5.76 -20.14 29.06
N GLN A 223 4.92 -19.35 28.40
CA GLN A 223 5.15 -18.85 27.04
C GLN A 223 6.30 -17.85 27.01
N VAL A 224 6.41 -16.97 28.01
CA VAL A 224 7.54 -16.04 28.13
C VAL A 224 8.85 -16.81 28.28
N ASP A 225 8.88 -17.78 29.20
CA ASP A 225 10.08 -18.57 29.51
C ASP A 225 10.57 -19.42 28.34
N ALA A 226 9.66 -19.79 27.43
CA ALA A 226 9.98 -20.54 26.21
C ALA A 226 10.60 -19.69 25.09
N VAL A 227 10.64 -18.36 25.21
CA VAL A 227 11.14 -17.46 24.19
C VAL A 227 12.48 -16.86 24.64
N PRO A 228 13.58 -17.05 23.90
CA PRO A 228 14.85 -16.41 24.23
C PRO A 228 14.75 -14.90 24.30
N LYS A 229 15.25 -14.30 25.38
CA LYS A 229 15.08 -12.84 25.69
C LYS A 229 13.62 -12.41 25.86
N GLY A 230 12.69 -13.36 26.11
CA GLY A 230 11.27 -13.12 26.29
C GLY A 230 10.96 -12.23 27.50
N LEU A 231 9.93 -11.41 27.34
CA LEU A 231 9.39 -10.55 28.39
C LEU A 231 7.90 -10.34 28.14
N SER A 232 7.06 -10.39 29.15
CA SER A 232 5.66 -10.01 28.99
C SER A 232 5.51 -8.49 28.80
N PHE A 233 4.49 -8.04 28.09
CA PHE A 233 4.24 -6.61 27.89
C PHE A 233 4.03 -5.88 29.22
N GLU A 234 3.34 -6.46 30.16
CA GLU A 234 3.18 -5.90 31.52
C GLU A 234 4.51 -5.85 32.27
N GLY A 235 5.34 -6.89 32.14
CA GLY A 235 6.70 -6.90 32.71
C GLY A 235 7.59 -5.82 32.11
N PHE A 236 7.42 -5.56 30.81
CA PHE A 236 8.09 -4.46 30.11
C PHE A 236 7.65 -3.10 30.64
N LEU A 237 6.34 -2.85 30.76
CA LEU A 237 5.80 -1.58 31.28
C LEU A 237 6.22 -1.30 32.73
N ARG A 238 6.34 -2.35 33.57
CA ARG A 238 6.80 -2.20 34.97
C ARG A 238 8.26 -1.72 35.12
N ARG A 239 9.05 -1.68 34.03
CA ARG A 239 10.39 -1.10 34.04
C ARG A 239 10.38 0.42 34.08
N GLY A 240 9.29 1.05 33.65
CA GLY A 240 9.16 2.49 33.67
C GLY A 240 9.33 3.07 35.07
N VAL A 241 9.89 4.27 35.17
CA VAL A 241 10.20 5.00 36.41
C VAL A 241 9.41 6.30 36.55
N GLY A 242 8.44 6.53 35.69
CA GLY A 242 7.53 7.67 35.72
C GLY A 242 8.05 8.92 34.99
N VAL A 243 8.89 8.76 33.98
CA VAL A 243 9.38 9.88 33.15
C VAL A 243 8.30 10.35 32.20
N LYS A 244 8.03 11.67 32.20
CA LYS A 244 7.03 12.28 31.32
C LYS A 244 7.36 12.16 29.84
N LEU A 245 6.30 12.08 29.02
CA LEU A 245 6.41 12.05 27.58
C LEU A 245 7.07 13.33 27.05
N THR A 246 8.12 13.15 26.27
CA THR A 246 8.79 14.20 25.52
C THR A 246 9.04 13.73 24.09
N PHE A 247 9.06 14.69 23.17
CA PHE A 247 9.27 14.43 21.74
C PHE A 247 10.66 14.93 21.32
N GLU A 248 11.52 14.01 20.90
CA GLU A 248 12.83 14.37 20.36
C GLU A 248 12.68 15.25 19.13
N GLN A 249 13.33 16.42 19.13
CA GLN A 249 13.26 17.37 18.03
C GLN A 249 14.30 17.04 16.97
N LEU A 250 13.84 16.54 15.84
CA LEU A 250 14.64 15.88 14.82
C LEU A 250 14.54 16.61 13.48
N PRO A 251 15.58 16.53 12.62
CA PRO A 251 15.49 17.05 11.26
C PRO A 251 14.28 16.46 10.51
N PHE A 252 13.71 17.23 9.58
CA PHE A 252 12.63 16.76 8.71
C PHE A 252 12.96 15.43 8.02
N SER A 253 14.22 15.28 7.58
CA SER A 253 14.74 14.07 6.92
C SER A 253 15.15 12.95 7.88
N HIS A 254 14.81 13.04 9.18
CA HIS A 254 15.15 11.97 10.12
C HIS A 254 14.46 10.64 9.74
N PRO A 255 15.20 9.50 9.73
CA PRO A 255 14.61 8.19 9.49
C PRO A 255 13.53 7.84 10.51
N ALA A 256 12.38 7.39 10.06
CA ALA A 256 11.25 7.05 10.95
C ALA A 256 10.67 5.67 10.72
N PHE A 257 10.59 5.22 9.46
CA PHE A 257 9.96 3.97 9.10
C PHE A 257 10.84 3.12 8.20
N ILE A 258 10.83 1.81 8.43
CA ILE A 258 11.29 0.83 7.46
C ILE A 258 10.09 0.00 7.05
N PHE A 259 9.70 0.13 5.78
CA PHE A 259 8.68 -0.71 5.16
C PHE A 259 9.31 -1.71 4.20
N TYR A 260 8.60 -2.81 3.99
CA TYR A 260 9.06 -3.88 3.12
C TYR A 260 8.21 -3.93 1.85
N SER A 261 8.85 -4.04 0.70
CA SER A 261 8.19 -4.39 -0.55
C SER A 261 8.80 -5.64 -1.15
N SER A 262 8.00 -6.39 -1.92
CA SER A 262 8.52 -7.55 -2.66
C SER A 262 9.50 -7.06 -3.73
N GLY A 263 10.71 -7.59 -3.72
CA GLY A 263 11.68 -7.36 -4.78
C GLY A 263 11.56 -8.40 -5.88
N THR A 264 11.97 -8.07 -7.08
CA THR A 264 12.09 -9.01 -8.22
C THR A 264 13.14 -10.11 -7.95
N THR A 265 14.04 -9.89 -6.99
CA THR A 265 15.13 -10.81 -6.63
C THR A 265 14.80 -11.77 -5.48
N GLY A 266 13.55 -11.78 -4.98
CA GLY A 266 13.10 -12.65 -3.89
C GLY A 266 13.32 -12.10 -2.48
N THR A 267 14.41 -11.40 -2.19
CA THR A 267 14.62 -10.76 -0.87
C THR A 267 13.82 -9.46 -0.76
N PRO A 268 13.03 -9.26 0.30
CA PRO A 268 12.28 -8.01 0.47
C PRO A 268 13.18 -6.78 0.53
N LYS A 269 12.82 -5.73 -0.21
CA LYS A 269 13.46 -4.41 -0.09
C LYS A 269 13.11 -3.82 1.26
N CYS A 270 14.09 -3.35 2.03
CA CYS A 270 13.89 -2.61 3.28
C CYS A 270 13.98 -1.11 2.99
N ILE A 271 12.85 -0.47 2.78
CA ILE A 271 12.77 0.91 2.32
C ILE A 271 12.73 1.86 3.50
N LEU A 272 13.72 2.76 3.59
CA LEU A 272 13.87 3.70 4.69
C LEU A 272 13.22 5.04 4.37
N HIS A 273 12.16 5.38 5.09
CA HIS A 273 11.41 6.63 4.94
C HIS A 273 11.65 7.62 6.07
N THR A 274 11.55 8.91 5.73
CA THR A 274 11.71 10.03 6.68
C THR A 274 10.41 10.37 7.39
N ALA A 275 10.52 10.86 8.62
CA ALA A 275 9.38 11.33 9.41
C ALA A 275 8.60 12.46 8.71
N GLY A 276 9.32 13.50 8.29
CA GLY A 276 8.71 14.67 7.65
C GLY A 276 8.15 14.36 6.27
N GLY A 277 8.87 13.56 5.47
CA GLY A 277 8.44 13.18 4.13
C GLY A 277 7.12 12.43 4.13
N VAL A 278 6.99 11.40 4.97
CA VAL A 278 5.74 10.66 5.14
C VAL A 278 4.62 11.58 5.64
N MET A 279 4.89 12.37 6.70
CA MET A 279 3.89 13.28 7.27
C MET A 279 3.35 14.27 6.24
N LEU A 280 4.21 14.97 5.51
CA LEU A 280 3.82 16.00 4.57
C LEU A 280 3.04 15.44 3.38
N GLN A 281 3.56 14.39 2.76
CA GLN A 281 2.96 13.82 1.55
C GLN A 281 1.62 13.14 1.83
N VAL A 282 1.53 12.39 2.91
CA VAL A 282 0.27 11.72 3.26
C VAL A 282 -0.78 12.75 3.70
N LYS A 283 -0.39 13.79 4.46
CA LYS A 283 -1.33 14.90 4.79
C LYS A 283 -1.78 15.62 3.52
N LYS A 284 -0.89 15.83 2.54
CA LYS A 284 -1.24 16.40 1.25
C LYS A 284 -2.33 15.56 0.56
N ASP A 285 -2.11 14.25 0.46
CA ASP A 285 -3.06 13.35 -0.17
C ASP A 285 -4.41 13.36 0.56
N TYR A 286 -4.41 13.27 1.87
CA TYR A 286 -5.65 13.29 2.65
C TYR A 286 -6.38 14.64 2.59
N VAL A 287 -5.70 15.74 2.85
CA VAL A 287 -6.34 17.06 3.00
C VAL A 287 -6.72 17.65 1.65
N LEU A 288 -5.81 17.58 0.66
CA LEU A 288 -6.04 18.22 -0.64
C LEU A 288 -6.76 17.31 -1.62
N HIS A 289 -6.35 16.07 -1.76
CA HIS A 289 -6.84 15.15 -2.79
C HIS A 289 -8.10 14.39 -2.35
N ILE A 290 -8.12 13.87 -1.14
CA ILE A 290 -9.27 13.14 -0.60
C ILE A 290 -10.25 14.12 0.08
N GLY A 291 -9.73 15.20 0.65
CA GLY A 291 -10.53 16.20 1.35
C GLY A 291 -10.90 15.82 2.79
N VAL A 292 -10.03 15.07 3.47
CA VAL A 292 -10.21 14.66 4.87
C VAL A 292 -10.19 15.88 5.80
N LEU A 293 -11.09 15.88 6.76
CA LEU A 293 -11.29 16.94 7.76
C LEU A 293 -11.01 16.42 9.18
N PRO A 294 -10.67 17.31 10.13
CA PRO A 294 -10.53 16.92 11.55
C PRO A 294 -11.76 16.24 12.15
N THR A 295 -12.95 16.58 11.65
CA THR A 295 -14.23 16.03 12.13
C THR A 295 -14.58 14.68 11.50
N ASP A 296 -13.80 14.19 10.55
CA ASP A 296 -14.05 12.91 9.90
C ASP A 296 -13.75 11.72 10.83
N THR A 297 -14.44 10.61 10.56
CA THR A 297 -14.09 9.28 11.08
C THR A 297 -13.55 8.46 9.91
N LEU A 298 -12.28 8.10 9.97
CA LEU A 298 -11.59 7.38 8.90
C LEU A 298 -11.46 5.89 9.27
N PHE A 299 -11.88 5.04 8.35
CA PHE A 299 -11.57 3.62 8.38
C PHE A 299 -10.79 3.24 7.13
N GLN A 300 -9.60 2.69 7.31
CA GLN A 300 -8.79 2.09 6.24
C GLN A 300 -8.57 0.62 6.57
N TYR A 301 -9.10 -0.28 5.75
CA TYR A 301 -8.76 -1.70 5.89
C TYR A 301 -7.28 -1.92 5.50
N THR A 302 -6.46 -2.33 6.44
CA THR A 302 -5.02 -2.53 6.25
C THR A 302 -4.43 -3.41 7.35
N THR A 303 -3.25 -3.96 7.09
CA THR A 303 -2.40 -4.58 8.11
C THR A 303 -1.25 -3.64 8.47
N THR A 304 -0.60 -3.88 9.60
CA THR A 304 0.57 -3.11 10.07
C THR A 304 1.79 -3.21 9.15
N ALA A 305 1.85 -4.25 8.32
CA ALA A 305 2.93 -4.49 7.36
C ALA A 305 2.82 -3.68 6.07
N TRP A 306 1.70 -3.00 5.84
CA TRP A 306 1.44 -2.25 4.60
C TRP A 306 1.55 -0.75 4.81
N ILE A 307 2.07 -0.04 3.79
CA ILE A 307 2.27 1.43 3.84
C ILE A 307 0.99 2.19 4.22
N MET A 308 -0.21 1.70 3.85
CA MET A 308 -1.48 2.34 4.19
C MET A 308 -1.72 2.45 5.68
N TRP A 309 -1.04 1.62 6.49
CA TRP A 309 -1.08 1.76 7.95
C TRP A 309 -0.41 3.06 8.44
N ALA A 310 0.72 3.46 7.83
CA ALA A 310 1.32 4.76 8.11
C ALA A 310 0.44 5.93 7.65
N PHE A 311 -0.38 5.72 6.61
CA PHE A 311 -1.40 6.68 6.20
C PHE A 311 -2.44 6.88 7.32
N VAL A 312 -2.91 5.79 7.92
CA VAL A 312 -3.85 5.87 9.07
C VAL A 312 -3.25 6.67 10.23
N LEU A 313 -2.00 6.39 10.60
CA LEU A 313 -1.29 7.16 11.64
C LEU A 313 -1.20 8.64 11.29
N THR A 314 -0.89 8.94 10.03
CA THR A 314 -0.79 10.33 9.57
C THR A 314 -2.15 11.04 9.58
N ALA A 315 -3.27 10.34 9.31
CA ALA A 315 -4.61 10.91 9.42
C ALA A 315 -4.90 11.45 10.82
N MET A 316 -4.41 10.76 11.86
CA MET A 316 -4.54 11.24 13.24
C MET A 316 -3.87 12.62 13.45
N SER A 317 -2.81 12.95 12.68
CA SER A 317 -2.18 14.27 12.75
C SER A 317 -3.06 15.41 12.24
N ILE A 318 -4.10 15.10 11.46
CA ILE A 318 -5.13 16.06 11.03
C ILE A 318 -6.12 16.35 12.17
N GLY A 319 -6.23 15.45 13.13
CA GLY A 319 -7.24 15.44 14.19
C GLY A 319 -8.38 14.46 13.91
N THR A 320 -8.27 13.73 12.83
CA THR A 320 -9.27 12.75 12.38
C THR A 320 -9.32 11.57 13.35
N LYS A 321 -10.53 11.18 13.74
CA LYS A 321 -10.80 9.95 14.47
C LYS A 321 -10.60 8.76 13.54
N ILE A 322 -9.95 7.72 14.01
CA ILE A 322 -9.72 6.51 13.21
C ILE A 322 -10.47 5.30 13.78
N VAL A 323 -10.93 4.42 12.89
CA VAL A 323 -11.40 3.09 13.27
C VAL A 323 -10.29 2.09 13.00
N VAL A 324 -9.88 1.37 14.03
CA VAL A 324 -8.87 0.31 13.96
C VAL A 324 -9.57 -1.03 14.05
N TYR A 325 -9.36 -1.87 13.05
CA TYR A 325 -10.03 -3.16 12.93
C TYR A 325 -9.00 -4.28 12.75
N ASP A 326 -9.10 -5.28 13.60
CA ASP A 326 -8.34 -6.52 13.51
C ASP A 326 -9.27 -7.67 13.14
N GLY A 327 -9.00 -8.33 11.99
CA GLY A 327 -9.78 -9.45 11.51
C GLY A 327 -10.02 -9.47 10.00
N SER A 328 -10.76 -10.48 9.55
CA SER A 328 -11.16 -10.67 8.15
C SER A 328 -12.23 -9.63 7.74
N PRO A 329 -12.12 -9.01 6.55
CA PRO A 329 -13.15 -8.10 6.05
C PRO A 329 -14.41 -8.83 5.59
N LEU A 330 -14.36 -10.18 5.53
CA LEU A 330 -15.41 -11.03 4.98
C LEU A 330 -16.09 -11.91 6.06
N TYR A 331 -15.72 -11.77 7.33
CA TYR A 331 -16.27 -12.56 8.42
C TYR A 331 -17.21 -11.72 9.32
N PRO A 332 -18.37 -12.25 9.72
CA PRO A 332 -18.94 -13.57 9.36
C PRO A 332 -19.49 -13.62 7.93
N ASP A 333 -19.70 -12.48 7.32
CA ASP A 333 -20.13 -12.32 5.92
C ASP A 333 -19.60 -10.97 5.35
N VAL A 334 -19.70 -10.80 4.03
CA VAL A 334 -19.23 -9.61 3.33
C VAL A 334 -19.91 -8.30 3.78
N ARG A 335 -21.09 -8.38 4.42
CA ARG A 335 -21.87 -7.24 4.91
C ARG A 335 -21.40 -6.74 6.28
N PHE A 336 -20.59 -7.52 6.97
CA PHE A 336 -20.16 -7.16 8.32
C PHE A 336 -19.44 -5.81 8.36
N LEU A 337 -18.48 -5.58 7.46
CA LEU A 337 -17.81 -4.28 7.40
C LEU A 337 -18.78 -3.13 7.09
N LEU A 338 -19.79 -3.32 6.26
CA LEU A 338 -20.80 -2.29 5.98
C LEU A 338 -21.56 -1.91 7.26
N LYS A 339 -21.94 -2.90 8.08
CA LYS A 339 -22.58 -2.68 9.39
C LYS A 339 -21.63 -1.93 10.34
N LEU A 340 -20.33 -2.27 10.33
CA LEU A 340 -19.33 -1.58 11.13
C LEU A 340 -19.15 -0.12 10.70
N LEU A 341 -19.11 0.16 9.37
CA LEU A 341 -19.04 1.53 8.85
C LEU A 341 -20.22 2.38 9.33
N ALA A 342 -21.43 1.83 9.26
CA ALA A 342 -22.65 2.47 9.73
C ALA A 342 -22.60 2.71 11.26
N HIS A 343 -22.28 1.67 12.04
CA HIS A 343 -22.22 1.72 13.49
C HIS A 343 -21.22 2.75 14.00
N THR A 344 -20.04 2.83 13.38
CA THR A 344 -18.97 3.76 13.78
C THR A 344 -19.05 5.11 13.07
N ARG A 345 -20.11 5.32 12.23
CA ARG A 345 -20.34 6.55 11.47
C ARG A 345 -19.12 7.00 10.66
N VAL A 346 -18.51 6.06 9.96
CA VAL A 346 -17.37 6.33 9.08
C VAL A 346 -17.75 7.31 7.98
N SER A 347 -16.93 8.33 7.79
CA SER A 347 -17.09 9.34 6.73
C SER A 347 -16.06 9.18 5.60
N VAL A 348 -14.95 8.50 5.87
CA VAL A 348 -13.90 8.17 4.90
C VAL A 348 -13.59 6.68 4.98
N PHE A 349 -13.94 5.94 3.94
CA PHE A 349 -13.72 4.49 3.84
C PHE A 349 -12.59 4.18 2.86
N GLY A 350 -11.47 3.67 3.39
CA GLY A 350 -10.34 3.19 2.60
C GLY A 350 -10.40 1.67 2.44
N THR A 351 -10.37 1.21 1.19
CA THR A 351 -10.49 -0.22 0.86
C THR A 351 -9.69 -0.56 -0.41
N SER A 352 -9.83 -1.79 -0.90
CA SER A 352 -9.24 -2.26 -2.15
C SER A 352 -10.31 -2.42 -3.24
N ALA A 353 -9.89 -2.34 -4.51
CA ALA A 353 -10.76 -2.65 -5.64
C ALA A 353 -11.34 -4.07 -5.53
N LYS A 354 -10.55 -5.04 -5.01
CA LYS A 354 -11.02 -6.41 -4.79
C LYS A 354 -12.22 -6.47 -3.83
N HIS A 355 -12.17 -5.76 -2.70
CA HIS A 355 -13.28 -5.75 -1.74
C HIS A 355 -14.55 -5.14 -2.33
N LEU A 356 -14.42 -4.02 -3.08
CA LEU A 356 -15.55 -3.43 -3.80
C LEU A 356 -16.15 -4.39 -4.83
N THR A 357 -15.29 -5.15 -5.53
CA THR A 357 -15.71 -6.21 -6.45
C THR A 357 -16.50 -7.30 -5.74
N GLU A 358 -16.01 -7.80 -4.61
CA GLU A 358 -16.68 -8.84 -3.83
C GLU A 358 -18.07 -8.40 -3.34
N LEU A 359 -18.18 -7.13 -2.92
CA LEU A 359 -19.48 -6.54 -2.57
C LEU A 359 -20.43 -6.56 -3.79
N MET A 360 -19.94 -6.15 -4.95
CA MET A 360 -20.73 -6.14 -6.19
C MET A 360 -21.14 -7.56 -6.61
N ASP A 361 -20.19 -8.52 -6.61
CA ASP A 361 -20.43 -9.91 -7.04
C ASP A 361 -21.38 -10.66 -6.11
N LYS A 362 -21.49 -10.26 -4.84
CA LYS A 362 -22.47 -10.77 -3.87
C LYS A 362 -23.81 -10.03 -3.91
N ASP A 363 -24.05 -9.22 -4.96
CA ASP A 363 -25.27 -8.42 -5.16
C ASP A 363 -25.67 -7.63 -3.91
N THR A 364 -24.67 -7.09 -3.18
CA THR A 364 -24.97 -6.21 -2.05
C THR A 364 -25.42 -4.84 -2.55
N LYS A 365 -26.24 -4.18 -1.74
CA LYS A 365 -26.71 -2.81 -1.98
C LYS A 365 -26.44 -1.97 -0.73
N PRO A 366 -25.16 -1.64 -0.47
CA PRO A 366 -24.76 -0.98 0.78
C PRO A 366 -25.64 0.21 1.17
N ARG A 367 -26.05 1.05 0.21
CA ARG A 367 -26.90 2.22 0.48
C ARG A 367 -28.31 1.88 0.96
N ASP A 368 -28.80 0.68 0.61
CA ASP A 368 -30.15 0.23 0.95
C ASP A 368 -30.13 -0.69 2.18
N GLU A 369 -28.97 -1.27 2.51
CA GLU A 369 -28.82 -2.28 3.57
C GLU A 369 -28.42 -1.69 4.91
N VAL A 370 -27.68 -0.57 4.93
CA VAL A 370 -27.19 0.08 6.15
C VAL A 370 -27.21 1.61 6.05
N ASP A 371 -27.25 2.30 7.19
CA ASP A 371 -27.17 3.78 7.22
C ASP A 371 -25.74 4.26 6.92
N LEU A 372 -25.50 4.70 5.69
CA LEU A 372 -24.26 5.30 5.23
C LEU A 372 -24.35 6.84 5.09
N SER A 373 -25.30 7.48 5.76
CA SER A 373 -25.49 8.94 5.68
C SER A 373 -24.28 9.77 6.12
N SER A 374 -23.37 9.17 6.91
CA SER A 374 -22.10 9.79 7.29
C SER A 374 -21.00 9.65 6.22
N LEU A 375 -21.09 8.67 5.32
CA LEU A 375 -20.05 8.36 4.34
C LEU A 375 -20.00 9.43 3.24
N ARG A 376 -18.83 10.01 3.05
CA ARG A 376 -18.59 11.05 2.05
C ARG A 376 -17.52 10.69 1.05
N ARG A 377 -16.62 9.77 1.41
CA ARG A 377 -15.47 9.41 0.56
C ARG A 377 -15.18 7.93 0.63
N ILE A 378 -14.85 7.36 -0.52
CA ILE A 378 -14.29 6.01 -0.62
C ILE A 378 -12.93 6.13 -1.32
N THR A 379 -11.89 5.54 -0.75
CA THR A 379 -10.59 5.45 -1.40
C THR A 379 -10.29 4.02 -1.79
N SER A 380 -9.82 3.82 -3.03
CA SER A 380 -9.45 2.52 -3.57
C SER A 380 -8.00 2.52 -4.03
N THR A 381 -7.20 1.59 -3.51
CA THR A 381 -5.78 1.47 -3.86
C THR A 381 -5.29 0.02 -3.80
N GLY A 382 -4.08 -0.22 -4.29
CA GLY A 382 -3.41 -1.53 -4.25
C GLY A 382 -3.66 -2.40 -5.49
N SER A 383 -4.69 -2.13 -6.25
CA SER A 383 -4.97 -2.74 -7.56
C SER A 383 -5.81 -1.79 -8.41
N VAL A 384 -5.84 -2.05 -9.72
CA VAL A 384 -6.67 -1.27 -10.64
C VAL A 384 -8.15 -1.41 -10.26
N LEU A 385 -8.84 -0.27 -10.14
CA LEU A 385 -10.29 -0.25 -9.94
C LEU A 385 -10.99 -0.44 -11.30
N PRO A 386 -11.73 -1.54 -11.51
CA PRO A 386 -12.43 -1.75 -12.76
C PRO A 386 -13.57 -0.74 -12.98
N ALA A 387 -13.78 -0.35 -14.23
CA ALA A 387 -14.78 0.65 -14.61
C ALA A 387 -16.22 0.25 -14.24
N ASP A 388 -16.55 -1.03 -14.33
CA ASP A 388 -17.86 -1.56 -13.96
C ASP A 388 -18.09 -1.47 -12.44
N VAL A 389 -17.05 -1.71 -11.63
CA VAL A 389 -17.11 -1.55 -10.17
C VAL A 389 -17.23 -0.08 -9.79
N ALA A 390 -16.48 0.80 -10.45
CA ALA A 390 -16.59 2.24 -10.21
C ALA A 390 -18.00 2.76 -10.53
N ARG A 391 -18.61 2.31 -11.63
CA ARG A 391 -20.02 2.61 -11.96
C ARG A 391 -20.99 2.03 -10.94
N TRP A 392 -20.79 0.77 -10.54
CA TRP A 392 -21.62 0.11 -9.54
C TRP A 392 -21.64 0.88 -8.20
N VAL A 393 -20.51 1.44 -7.77
CA VAL A 393 -20.41 2.26 -6.56
C VAL A 393 -21.44 3.38 -6.58
N TYR A 394 -21.60 4.08 -7.71
CA TYR A 394 -22.58 5.18 -7.85
C TYR A 394 -24.00 4.71 -8.20
N ASP A 395 -24.14 3.68 -9.02
CA ASP A 395 -25.44 3.25 -9.52
C ASP A 395 -26.24 2.49 -8.47
N LYS A 396 -25.57 1.59 -7.72
CA LYS A 396 -26.24 0.63 -6.82
C LYS A 396 -25.59 0.54 -5.42
N GLY A 397 -24.28 0.73 -5.33
CA GLY A 397 -23.51 0.38 -4.15
C GLY A 397 -23.64 1.37 -3.00
N PHE A 398 -23.19 2.58 -3.18
CA PHE A 398 -23.00 3.57 -2.11
C PHE A 398 -23.81 4.85 -2.36
N PRO A 399 -23.89 5.80 -1.40
CA PRO A 399 -24.53 7.10 -1.65
C PRO A 399 -23.97 7.79 -2.89
N ARG A 400 -24.81 8.45 -3.67
CA ARG A 400 -24.43 9.01 -4.97
C ARG A 400 -23.56 10.26 -4.89
N ASP A 401 -23.56 10.92 -3.75
CA ASP A 401 -22.83 12.15 -3.46
C ASP A 401 -21.44 11.93 -2.84
N ILE A 402 -21.01 10.68 -2.76
CA ILE A 402 -19.65 10.37 -2.29
C ILE A 402 -18.58 10.73 -3.34
N HIS A 403 -17.38 11.04 -2.87
CA HIS A 403 -16.20 11.13 -3.73
C HIS A 403 -15.44 9.79 -3.72
N LEU A 404 -15.47 9.09 -4.86
CA LEU A 404 -14.67 7.89 -5.08
C LEU A 404 -13.28 8.30 -5.57
N VAL A 405 -12.26 8.02 -4.78
CA VAL A 405 -10.86 8.33 -5.09
C VAL A 405 -10.10 7.05 -5.39
N SER A 406 -9.75 6.84 -6.63
CA SER A 406 -8.73 5.85 -7.00
C SER A 406 -7.36 6.53 -7.02
N GLY A 407 -6.33 5.82 -6.57
CA GLY A 407 -4.98 6.37 -6.56
C GLY A 407 -3.92 5.30 -6.82
N SER A 408 -2.85 5.69 -7.52
CA SER A 408 -1.66 4.88 -7.69
C SER A 408 -0.46 5.58 -7.07
N GLY A 409 0.24 4.81 -6.27
CA GLY A 409 1.48 5.13 -5.59
C GLY A 409 2.11 3.83 -5.12
N GLY A 410 2.92 3.86 -4.07
CA GLY A 410 3.52 2.63 -3.58
C GLY A 410 4.18 2.79 -2.21
N THR A 411 4.56 1.65 -1.66
CA THR A 411 5.42 1.60 -0.47
C THR A 411 6.72 2.36 -0.71
N ASP A 412 7.19 2.35 -1.96
CA ASP A 412 8.44 2.95 -2.39
C ASP A 412 8.43 4.48 -2.31
N CYS A 413 7.33 5.13 -2.66
CA CYS A 413 7.22 6.59 -2.66
C CYS A 413 6.45 7.16 -1.46
N SER A 414 5.71 6.33 -0.72
CA SER A 414 4.88 6.74 0.43
C SER A 414 3.94 7.93 0.12
N CYS A 415 3.43 7.98 -1.09
CA CYS A 415 2.47 8.99 -1.58
C CYS A 415 1.77 8.49 -2.84
N SER A 416 0.83 9.28 -3.35
CA SER A 416 0.23 9.05 -4.65
C SER A 416 1.00 9.80 -5.73
N PHE A 417 1.33 9.14 -6.86
CA PHE A 417 1.78 9.80 -8.09
C PHE A 417 0.60 10.33 -8.88
N VAL A 418 -0.44 9.53 -8.98
CA VAL A 418 -1.72 9.89 -9.58
C VAL A 418 -2.85 9.57 -8.61
N THR A 419 -3.86 10.43 -8.53
CA THR A 419 -4.89 10.37 -7.49
C THR A 419 -6.16 11.11 -7.89
N GLY A 420 -7.12 11.23 -6.98
CA GLY A 420 -8.32 12.01 -7.18
C GLY A 420 -8.17 13.50 -6.84
N SER A 421 -9.18 14.27 -7.21
CA SER A 421 -9.34 15.65 -6.78
C SER A 421 -10.82 16.00 -6.66
N PRO A 422 -11.24 16.68 -5.57
CA PRO A 422 -12.65 17.02 -5.34
C PRO A 422 -13.19 18.14 -6.25
N ILE A 423 -12.34 18.75 -7.08
CA ILE A 423 -12.71 19.90 -7.94
C ILE A 423 -12.66 19.60 -9.44
N ILE A 424 -12.45 18.33 -9.82
CA ILE A 424 -12.49 17.91 -11.22
C ILE A 424 -13.39 16.66 -11.38
N PRO A 425 -13.98 16.44 -12.57
CA PRO A 425 -14.81 15.28 -12.85
C PRO A 425 -14.06 13.96 -12.66
N LEU A 426 -14.79 12.90 -12.30
CA LEU A 426 -14.33 11.51 -12.27
C LEU A 426 -14.86 10.75 -13.47
N TRP A 427 -13.99 10.09 -14.20
CA TRP A 427 -14.31 9.13 -15.25
C TRP A 427 -14.11 7.71 -14.73
N SER A 428 -15.04 6.81 -15.04
CA SER A 428 -15.15 5.50 -14.38
C SER A 428 -13.97 4.56 -14.57
N ASP A 429 -13.16 4.79 -15.58
CA ASP A 429 -11.98 3.97 -15.91
C ASP A 429 -10.65 4.71 -15.77
N GLU A 430 -10.68 5.91 -15.15
CA GLU A 430 -9.51 6.76 -15.00
C GLU A 430 -9.23 7.13 -13.55
N ILE A 431 -7.96 7.31 -13.22
CA ILE A 431 -7.52 8.06 -12.05
C ILE A 431 -7.47 9.53 -12.45
N GLN A 432 -8.13 10.41 -11.70
CA GLN A 432 -8.50 11.75 -12.12
C GLN A 432 -7.33 12.65 -12.54
N CYS A 433 -6.17 12.58 -11.84
CA CYS A 433 -5.11 13.58 -12.08
C CYS A 433 -3.75 13.16 -11.51
N LYS A 434 -2.70 13.88 -11.95
CA LYS A 434 -1.38 13.90 -11.30
C LYS A 434 -1.52 14.49 -9.89
N SER A 435 -0.84 13.93 -8.90
CA SER A 435 -0.83 14.49 -7.54
C SER A 435 -0.08 15.83 -7.50
N LEU A 436 -0.53 16.78 -6.69
CA LEU A 436 0.15 18.09 -6.55
C LEU A 436 1.59 17.91 -6.07
N GLY A 437 2.51 18.67 -6.66
CA GLY A 437 3.94 18.61 -6.37
C GLY A 437 4.66 17.40 -7.01
N MET A 438 3.94 16.55 -7.74
CA MET A 438 4.51 15.38 -8.43
C MET A 438 4.58 15.64 -9.93
N ASP A 439 5.79 15.83 -10.46
CA ASP A 439 6.03 16.05 -11.90
C ASP A 439 6.00 14.69 -12.65
N VAL A 440 4.81 14.12 -12.73
CA VAL A 440 4.55 12.82 -13.35
C VAL A 440 4.45 12.94 -14.87
N ASP A 441 5.01 11.95 -15.57
CA ASP A 441 4.94 11.83 -17.03
C ASP A 441 4.76 10.37 -17.47
N VAL A 442 4.51 10.16 -18.75
CA VAL A 442 4.43 8.84 -19.38
C VAL A 442 5.53 8.76 -20.45
N PHE A 443 6.51 7.88 -20.23
CA PHE A 443 7.63 7.73 -21.14
C PHE A 443 7.51 6.50 -22.01
N GLU A 444 8.12 6.56 -23.21
CA GLU A 444 8.20 5.43 -24.12
C GLU A 444 9.01 4.28 -23.49
N PRO A 445 8.41 3.11 -23.29
CA PRO A 445 9.02 2.06 -22.46
C PRO A 445 10.23 1.36 -23.09
N LEU A 446 10.41 1.45 -24.39
CA LEU A 446 11.50 0.77 -25.17
C LEU A 446 12.68 1.68 -25.45
N SER A 447 12.56 2.95 -25.12
CA SER A 447 13.60 3.93 -25.39
C SER A 447 14.42 4.15 -24.12
N ASP A 448 15.72 4.18 -24.24
CA ASP A 448 16.65 4.72 -23.24
C ASP A 448 16.62 6.26 -23.21
N GLN A 449 15.92 6.87 -24.16
CA GLN A 449 15.70 8.30 -24.23
C GLN A 449 14.50 8.72 -23.36
N GLN A 450 14.62 9.84 -22.70
CA GLN A 450 13.55 10.46 -21.89
C GLN A 450 12.47 11.08 -22.81
N LYS A 451 11.78 10.23 -23.57
CA LYS A 451 10.77 10.66 -24.55
C LYS A 451 9.38 10.55 -23.94
N SER A 452 8.75 11.69 -23.69
CA SER A 452 7.34 11.74 -23.27
C SER A 452 6.40 11.35 -24.42
N ILE A 453 5.46 10.45 -24.10
CA ILE A 453 4.34 10.06 -24.97
C ILE A 453 2.99 10.42 -24.32
N ALA A 454 2.98 11.27 -23.32
CA ALA A 454 1.78 11.65 -22.57
C ALA A 454 0.64 12.21 -23.43
N ASN A 455 0.95 12.84 -24.57
CA ASN A 455 -0.04 13.42 -25.48
C ASN A 455 -0.56 12.44 -26.54
N SER A 456 0.00 11.23 -26.64
CA SER A 456 -0.42 10.25 -27.65
C SER A 456 -1.61 9.39 -27.21
N GLY A 457 -1.87 9.30 -25.90
CA GLY A 457 -2.82 8.34 -25.35
C GLY A 457 -2.31 6.90 -25.32
N GLU A 458 -1.07 6.67 -25.79
CA GLU A 458 -0.44 5.34 -25.81
C GLU A 458 0.02 4.91 -24.43
N ALA A 459 0.22 3.59 -24.28
CA ALA A 459 0.71 2.99 -23.05
C ALA A 459 2.22 3.22 -22.89
N GLY A 460 2.63 3.68 -21.71
CA GLY A 460 4.02 3.93 -21.39
C GLY A 460 4.35 3.78 -19.90
N GLU A 461 5.62 3.95 -19.59
CA GLU A 461 6.14 3.89 -18.22
C GLU A 461 5.77 5.13 -17.43
N LEU A 462 5.18 4.92 -16.23
CA LEU A 462 4.90 6.00 -15.29
C LEU A 462 6.20 6.47 -14.64
N VAL A 463 6.55 7.71 -14.87
CA VAL A 463 7.78 8.32 -14.33
C VAL A 463 7.49 9.58 -13.53
N CYS A 464 8.42 9.91 -12.62
CA CYS A 464 8.44 11.21 -11.93
C CYS A 464 9.77 11.90 -12.20
N LYS A 465 9.73 13.20 -12.57
CA LYS A 465 10.89 13.94 -13.08
C LYS A 465 11.47 14.93 -12.07
N LYS A 466 10.87 15.04 -10.89
CA LYS A 466 11.32 15.98 -9.85
C LYS A 466 11.33 15.35 -8.47
N PRO A 467 12.28 15.74 -7.61
CA PRO A 467 12.31 15.28 -6.23
C PRO A 467 11.01 15.59 -5.49
N PHE A 468 10.67 14.70 -4.58
CA PHE A 468 9.52 14.84 -3.71
C PHE A 468 9.86 14.46 -2.25
N PRO A 469 9.18 15.03 -1.24
CA PRO A 469 9.59 14.95 0.16
C PRO A 469 9.62 13.54 0.76
N SER A 470 8.77 12.61 0.28
CA SER A 470 8.72 11.22 0.76
C SER A 470 9.57 10.25 -0.04
N GLN A 471 10.45 10.75 -0.92
CA GLN A 471 11.43 9.92 -1.58
C GLN A 471 12.24 9.16 -0.53
N PRO A 472 12.46 7.83 -0.66
CA PRO A 472 13.24 7.05 0.30
C PRO A 472 14.64 7.63 0.47
N LEU A 473 15.16 7.55 1.68
CA LEU A 473 16.57 7.89 1.93
C LEU A 473 17.50 6.90 1.25
N THR A 474 17.14 5.62 1.34
CA THR A 474 17.90 4.48 0.80
C THR A 474 17.13 3.19 1.05
N PHE A 475 17.64 2.06 0.56
CA PHE A 475 17.30 0.77 1.16
C PHE A 475 18.25 0.50 2.34
N TRP A 476 17.69 -0.09 3.39
CA TRP A 476 18.47 -0.38 4.59
C TRP A 476 19.55 -1.45 4.35
N GLY A 477 20.72 -1.26 4.93
CA GLY A 477 21.81 -2.23 4.92
C GLY A 477 22.91 -1.96 3.89
N LYS A 478 23.87 -2.88 3.81
CA LYS A 478 25.05 -2.75 2.91
C LYS A 478 24.61 -2.75 1.44
N GLY A 479 25.15 -1.82 0.66
CA GLY A 479 24.80 -1.65 -0.76
C GLY A 479 23.39 -1.09 -0.98
N GLY A 480 22.76 -0.50 0.05
CA GLY A 480 21.39 0.01 -0.03
C GLY A 480 21.22 1.11 -1.06
N GLN A 481 22.18 2.04 -1.17
CA GLN A 481 22.15 3.12 -2.17
C GLN A 481 22.24 2.58 -3.61
N GLU A 482 23.09 1.61 -3.87
CA GLU A 482 23.23 0.99 -5.19
C GLU A 482 21.93 0.29 -5.58
N LYS A 483 21.39 -0.55 -4.69
CA LYS A 483 20.10 -1.23 -4.91
C LYS A 483 18.95 -0.26 -5.11
N TYR A 484 18.97 0.87 -4.41
CA TYR A 484 17.97 1.92 -4.56
C TYR A 484 18.09 2.61 -5.93
N HIS A 485 19.32 2.94 -6.35
CA HIS A 485 19.60 3.46 -7.69
C HIS A 485 19.12 2.50 -8.78
N ASP A 486 19.51 1.24 -8.69
CA ASP A 486 19.19 0.22 -9.68
C ASP A 486 17.68 0.01 -9.82
N ALA A 487 16.95 0.13 -8.70
CA ALA A 487 15.50 -0.08 -8.68
C ALA A 487 14.70 1.01 -9.38
N TYR A 488 15.18 2.27 -9.38
CA TYR A 488 14.35 3.40 -9.82
C TYR A 488 15.05 4.34 -10.82
N PHE A 489 16.38 4.29 -10.97
CA PHE A 489 17.13 5.26 -11.76
C PHE A 489 17.99 4.64 -12.86
N SER A 490 18.09 3.32 -12.93
CA SER A 490 18.93 2.64 -13.94
C SER A 490 18.45 2.84 -15.36
N MET A 491 17.13 3.03 -15.59
CA MET A 491 16.54 3.11 -16.93
C MET A 491 16.76 4.48 -17.61
N PHE A 492 16.44 5.57 -16.90
CA PHE A 492 16.46 6.94 -17.46
C PHE A 492 17.44 7.89 -16.75
N GLY A 493 18.29 7.36 -15.87
CA GLY A 493 19.30 8.13 -15.13
C GLY A 493 18.74 8.91 -13.95
N ASN A 494 19.63 9.60 -13.25
CA ASN A 494 19.42 10.16 -11.89
C ASN A 494 18.35 11.26 -11.77
N LYS A 495 17.83 11.77 -12.87
CA LYS A 495 16.77 12.82 -12.88
C LYS A 495 15.37 12.25 -13.02
N VAL A 496 15.20 10.94 -13.28
CA VAL A 496 13.90 10.34 -13.57
C VAL A 496 13.69 9.10 -12.72
N TRP A 497 12.69 9.16 -11.86
CA TRP A 497 12.20 8.02 -11.10
C TRP A 497 11.28 7.16 -11.97
N VAL A 498 11.58 5.88 -12.07
CA VAL A 498 10.75 4.88 -12.76
C VAL A 498 9.91 4.14 -11.72
N GLN A 499 8.57 4.24 -11.85
CA GLN A 499 7.68 3.64 -10.86
C GLN A 499 7.48 2.13 -11.06
N GLY A 500 7.69 1.65 -12.28
CA GLY A 500 7.41 0.27 -12.65
C GLY A 500 5.92 0.00 -12.86
N ASP A 501 5.18 1.02 -13.30
CA ASP A 501 3.76 0.94 -13.64
C ASP A 501 3.56 1.31 -15.12
N LEU A 502 2.80 0.49 -15.84
CA LEU A 502 2.36 0.80 -17.19
C LEU A 502 1.04 1.59 -17.12
N VAL A 503 1.01 2.74 -17.78
CA VAL A 503 -0.14 3.64 -17.79
C VAL A 503 -0.38 4.24 -19.16
N SER A 504 -1.59 4.72 -19.42
CA SER A 504 -1.84 5.69 -20.48
C SER A 504 -2.48 6.94 -19.90
N LEU A 505 -2.13 8.10 -20.46
CA LEU A 505 -2.74 9.39 -20.12
C LEU A 505 -3.74 9.75 -21.20
N ASN A 506 -4.99 9.99 -20.80
CA ASN A 506 -6.01 10.50 -21.71
C ASN A 506 -5.77 12.00 -21.96
N PRO A 507 -5.44 12.42 -23.20
CA PRO A 507 -5.12 13.84 -23.46
C PRO A 507 -6.33 14.76 -23.35
N GLU A 508 -7.56 14.26 -23.45
CA GLU A 508 -8.80 15.06 -23.34
C GLU A 508 -9.16 15.34 -21.87
N THR A 509 -9.15 14.30 -21.04
CA THR A 509 -9.54 14.39 -19.64
C THR A 509 -8.39 14.75 -18.70
N GLY A 510 -7.16 14.40 -19.07
CA GLY A 510 -5.98 14.46 -18.21
C GLY A 510 -5.92 13.32 -17.18
N GLY A 511 -6.84 12.35 -17.27
CA GLY A 511 -6.93 11.18 -16.41
C GLY A 511 -5.99 10.06 -16.84
N PHE A 512 -5.66 9.17 -15.90
CA PHE A 512 -4.75 8.05 -16.12
C PHE A 512 -5.48 6.71 -16.08
N LYS A 513 -5.23 5.87 -17.08
CA LYS A 513 -5.60 4.46 -17.05
C LYS A 513 -4.41 3.63 -16.59
N MET A 514 -4.60 2.91 -15.50
CA MET A 514 -3.61 1.94 -15.02
C MET A 514 -3.74 0.64 -15.80
N LEU A 515 -2.65 0.20 -16.43
CA LEU A 515 -2.63 -1.00 -17.26
C LEU A 515 -1.93 -2.19 -16.57
N GLY A 516 -1.32 -1.94 -15.42
CA GLY A 516 -0.65 -2.95 -14.60
C GLY A 516 0.80 -2.57 -14.27
N ARG A 517 1.57 -3.56 -13.85
CA ARG A 517 3.01 -3.36 -13.58
C ARG A 517 3.80 -3.47 -14.87
N SER A 518 4.76 -2.55 -15.09
CA SER A 518 5.62 -2.56 -16.28
C SER A 518 6.54 -3.79 -16.34
N ASP A 519 6.89 -4.34 -15.21
CA ASP A 519 7.61 -5.60 -15.07
C ASP A 519 6.72 -6.85 -15.33
N GLY A 520 5.40 -6.70 -15.30
CA GLY A 520 4.38 -7.69 -15.71
C GLY A 520 3.77 -7.43 -17.09
N VAL A 521 4.28 -6.48 -17.84
CA VAL A 521 3.80 -6.13 -19.19
C VAL A 521 3.97 -7.30 -20.15
N LEU A 522 2.93 -7.57 -20.93
CA LEU A 522 2.91 -8.52 -22.01
C LEU A 522 3.49 -7.86 -23.27
N ASN A 523 4.38 -8.58 -23.98
CA ASN A 523 5.05 -8.06 -25.16
C ASN A 523 5.20 -9.10 -26.28
N PRO A 524 4.11 -9.78 -26.70
CA PRO A 524 4.19 -10.73 -27.80
C PRO A 524 4.50 -10.00 -29.12
N SER A 525 5.52 -10.47 -29.82
CA SER A 525 5.93 -9.94 -31.16
C SER A 525 6.17 -8.41 -31.15
N GLY A 526 6.68 -7.86 -30.05
CA GLY A 526 6.99 -6.43 -29.93
C GLY A 526 5.78 -5.53 -29.69
N VAL A 527 4.59 -6.09 -29.48
CA VAL A 527 3.38 -5.33 -29.15
C VAL A 527 3.11 -5.40 -27.65
N ARG A 528 3.18 -4.25 -26.98
CA ARG A 528 3.03 -4.15 -25.53
C ARG A 528 1.59 -3.87 -25.16
N PHE A 529 1.11 -4.57 -24.13
CA PHE A 529 -0.16 -4.30 -23.46
C PHE A 529 -0.14 -4.83 -22.02
N GLY A 530 -1.03 -4.28 -21.20
CA GLY A 530 -1.14 -4.65 -19.80
C GLY A 530 -2.05 -5.87 -19.59
N SER A 531 -1.70 -6.74 -18.66
CA SER A 531 -2.56 -7.85 -18.21
C SER A 531 -3.96 -7.37 -17.79
N ALA A 532 -4.05 -6.16 -17.23
CA ALA A 532 -5.31 -5.54 -16.81
C ALA A 532 -6.32 -5.36 -17.96
N GLU A 533 -5.86 -5.12 -19.20
CA GLU A 533 -6.74 -5.01 -20.36
C GLU A 533 -7.47 -6.34 -20.63
N ILE A 534 -6.74 -7.45 -20.54
CA ILE A 534 -7.32 -8.79 -20.68
C ILE A 534 -8.28 -9.08 -19.53
N TYR A 535 -7.91 -8.75 -18.26
CA TYR A 535 -8.78 -8.98 -17.11
C TYR A 535 -10.13 -8.25 -17.23
N ASN A 536 -10.14 -7.03 -17.78
CA ASN A 536 -11.37 -6.28 -18.00
C ASN A 536 -12.34 -7.01 -18.94
N VAL A 537 -11.83 -7.72 -19.95
CA VAL A 537 -12.67 -8.54 -20.84
C VAL A 537 -13.10 -9.83 -20.15
N VAL A 538 -12.17 -10.54 -19.51
CA VAL A 538 -12.41 -11.83 -18.83
C VAL A 538 -13.48 -11.68 -17.74
N ARG A 539 -13.49 -10.57 -17.04
CA ARG A 539 -14.44 -10.26 -15.98
C ARG A 539 -15.92 -10.23 -16.44
N ALA A 540 -16.18 -10.00 -17.71
CA ALA A 540 -17.54 -10.03 -18.23
C ALA A 540 -18.13 -11.46 -18.35
N PHE A 541 -17.32 -12.48 -18.09
CA PHE A 541 -17.72 -13.89 -18.15
C PHE A 541 -18.10 -14.38 -16.76
N PRO A 542 -19.40 -14.68 -16.53
CA PRO A 542 -19.90 -15.02 -15.22
C PRO A 542 -19.37 -16.36 -14.68
N GLU A 543 -18.89 -17.24 -15.56
CA GLU A 543 -18.29 -18.54 -15.23
C GLU A 543 -16.92 -18.41 -14.55
N VAL A 544 -16.22 -17.30 -14.81
CA VAL A 544 -14.86 -17.07 -14.32
C VAL A 544 -14.91 -16.41 -12.94
N GLU A 545 -14.30 -17.06 -11.96
CA GLU A 545 -14.11 -16.50 -10.62
C GLU A 545 -12.92 -15.54 -10.62
N ASP A 546 -11.79 -15.97 -11.19
CA ASP A 546 -10.56 -15.19 -11.24
C ASP A 546 -9.64 -15.63 -12.39
N SER A 547 -8.62 -14.82 -12.69
CA SER A 547 -7.68 -15.12 -13.76
C SER A 547 -6.29 -14.53 -13.50
N VAL A 548 -5.23 -15.12 -14.05
CA VAL A 548 -3.90 -14.51 -14.16
C VAL A 548 -3.38 -14.64 -15.57
N CYS A 549 -2.88 -13.53 -16.11
CA CYS A 549 -2.34 -13.46 -17.48
C CYS A 549 -0.87 -13.07 -17.41
N VAL A 550 -0.01 -13.88 -18.05
CA VAL A 550 1.43 -13.70 -18.03
C VAL A 550 2.03 -14.01 -19.40
N GLY A 551 3.19 -13.41 -19.66
CA GLY A 551 4.01 -13.75 -20.82
C GLY A 551 5.04 -14.82 -20.46
N GLN A 552 4.98 -15.99 -21.09
CA GLN A 552 6.02 -17.02 -21.00
C GLN A 552 7.12 -16.74 -22.00
N ARG A 553 8.37 -16.76 -21.53
CA ARG A 553 9.56 -16.73 -22.39
C ARG A 553 10.65 -17.60 -21.77
N ARG A 554 10.80 -18.81 -22.30
CA ARG A 554 11.86 -19.77 -21.95
C ARG A 554 13.13 -19.46 -22.74
N GLU A 555 14.25 -20.05 -22.40
CA GLU A 555 15.53 -19.82 -23.11
C GLU A 555 15.47 -20.17 -24.60
N GLN A 556 14.69 -21.21 -24.96
CA GLN A 556 14.50 -21.66 -26.35
C GLN A 556 13.47 -20.84 -27.12
N ASP A 557 12.67 -19.99 -26.45
CA ASP A 557 11.58 -19.26 -27.11
C ASP A 557 12.11 -18.02 -27.83
N ARG A 558 11.76 -17.87 -29.13
CA ARG A 558 12.12 -16.68 -29.93
C ARG A 558 11.28 -15.45 -29.54
N ASP A 559 10.05 -15.68 -29.08
CA ASP A 559 9.08 -14.64 -28.76
C ASP A 559 8.32 -14.97 -27.47
N GLU A 560 7.66 -13.98 -26.89
CA GLU A 560 6.82 -14.15 -25.70
C GLU A 560 5.47 -14.76 -26.08
N SER A 561 5.05 -15.82 -25.39
CA SER A 561 3.72 -16.43 -25.51
C SER A 561 2.82 -15.94 -24.38
N VAL A 562 1.71 -15.30 -24.73
CA VAL A 562 0.71 -14.85 -23.74
C VAL A 562 -0.12 -16.04 -23.30
N LEU A 563 -0.13 -16.28 -21.98
CA LEU A 563 -0.87 -17.34 -21.30
C LEU A 563 -1.92 -16.71 -20.39
N LEU A 564 -3.15 -17.21 -20.50
CA LEU A 564 -4.24 -16.84 -19.60
C LEU A 564 -4.65 -18.07 -18.79
N PHE A 565 -4.56 -17.98 -17.47
CA PHE A 565 -5.01 -18.99 -16.53
C PHE A 565 -6.32 -18.55 -15.90
N LEU A 566 -7.30 -19.45 -15.88
CA LEU A 566 -8.65 -19.20 -15.40
C LEU A 566 -8.97 -20.07 -14.18
N LYS A 567 -9.46 -19.45 -13.13
CA LYS A 567 -10.15 -20.10 -12.04
C LYS A 567 -11.64 -19.96 -12.26
N LEU A 568 -12.36 -21.08 -12.38
CA LEU A 568 -13.81 -21.07 -12.56
C LEU A 568 -14.53 -21.03 -11.22
N LYS A 569 -15.76 -20.51 -11.23
CA LYS A 569 -16.66 -20.58 -10.07
C LYS A 569 -17.01 -22.05 -9.77
N VAL A 570 -17.33 -22.30 -8.52
CA VAL A 570 -17.77 -23.63 -8.06
C VAL A 570 -19.00 -24.07 -8.84
N GLY A 571 -18.93 -25.27 -9.44
CA GLY A 571 -20.00 -25.84 -10.25
C GLY A 571 -19.90 -25.57 -11.76
N GLU A 572 -19.04 -24.66 -12.18
CA GLU A 572 -18.79 -24.40 -13.60
C GLU A 572 -17.86 -25.45 -14.22
N ARG A 573 -18.08 -25.71 -15.53
CA ARG A 573 -17.33 -26.72 -16.26
C ARG A 573 -16.23 -26.11 -17.12
N GLN A 574 -15.11 -26.79 -17.15
CA GLN A 574 -14.01 -26.49 -18.06
C GLN A 574 -14.43 -26.87 -19.48
N THR A 575 -14.53 -25.91 -20.39
CA THR A 575 -15.00 -26.16 -21.77
C THR A 575 -14.15 -25.40 -22.79
N ASN A 576 -13.93 -26.01 -23.97
CA ASN A 576 -13.30 -25.34 -25.10
C ASN A 576 -14.19 -24.23 -25.69
N ALA A 577 -15.50 -24.33 -25.47
CA ALA A 577 -16.45 -23.28 -25.88
C ALA A 577 -16.17 -21.96 -25.13
N LEU A 578 -15.98 -21.99 -23.81
CA LEU A 578 -15.65 -20.82 -23.02
C LEU A 578 -14.30 -20.21 -23.43
N LYS A 579 -13.26 -21.04 -23.66
CA LYS A 579 -11.97 -20.56 -24.17
C LYS A 579 -12.11 -19.85 -25.52
N THR A 580 -12.93 -20.39 -26.40
CA THR A 580 -13.19 -19.82 -27.73
C THR A 580 -13.93 -18.48 -27.63
N GLN A 581 -14.96 -18.41 -26.80
CA GLN A 581 -15.72 -17.18 -26.53
C GLN A 581 -14.82 -16.08 -25.94
N LEU A 582 -13.96 -16.43 -24.98
CA LEU A 582 -12.98 -15.52 -24.39
C LEU A 582 -12.00 -14.99 -25.45
N LYS A 583 -11.43 -15.85 -26.29
CA LYS A 583 -10.55 -15.44 -27.38
C LYS A 583 -11.24 -14.48 -28.35
N GLN A 584 -12.50 -14.77 -28.71
CA GLN A 584 -13.30 -13.91 -29.58
C GLN A 584 -13.60 -12.56 -28.91
N ALA A 585 -14.00 -12.55 -27.65
CA ALA A 585 -14.29 -11.34 -26.90
C ALA A 585 -13.05 -10.44 -26.76
N ILE A 586 -11.89 -11.03 -26.40
CA ILE A 586 -10.62 -10.31 -26.31
C ILE A 586 -10.22 -9.75 -27.70
N GLY A 587 -10.31 -10.55 -28.74
CA GLY A 587 -9.96 -10.12 -30.09
C GLY A 587 -10.86 -9.00 -30.63
N LYS A 588 -12.15 -9.02 -30.29
CA LYS A 588 -13.13 -7.99 -30.67
C LYS A 588 -13.06 -6.74 -29.81
N GLY A 589 -12.90 -6.92 -28.47
CA GLY A 589 -12.91 -5.82 -27.51
C GLY A 589 -11.61 -5.04 -27.45
N LEU A 590 -10.47 -5.69 -27.73
CA LEU A 590 -9.14 -5.09 -27.68
C LEU A 590 -8.47 -5.12 -29.05
N SER A 591 -7.79 -6.22 -29.37
CA SER A 591 -7.25 -6.50 -30.71
C SER A 591 -6.86 -7.97 -30.83
N LYS A 592 -6.63 -8.44 -32.07
CA LYS A 592 -6.10 -9.81 -32.32
C LYS A 592 -4.76 -10.09 -31.60
N ARG A 593 -3.99 -9.05 -31.30
CA ARG A 593 -2.68 -9.14 -30.63
C ARG A 593 -2.77 -9.37 -29.13
N HIS A 594 -3.92 -9.02 -28.52
CA HIS A 594 -4.20 -9.27 -27.10
C HIS A 594 -4.69 -10.69 -26.84
N VAL A 595 -5.07 -11.43 -27.89
CA VAL A 595 -5.63 -12.78 -27.73
C VAL A 595 -4.56 -13.71 -27.18
N PRO A 596 -4.76 -14.31 -25.98
CA PRO A 596 -3.81 -15.26 -25.44
C PRO A 596 -3.58 -16.44 -26.38
N LYS A 597 -2.32 -16.83 -26.54
CA LYS A 597 -1.96 -18.00 -27.33
C LYS A 597 -2.62 -19.24 -26.74
N HIS A 598 -2.55 -19.37 -25.41
CA HIS A 598 -3.17 -20.47 -24.69
C HIS A 598 -4.01 -19.95 -23.52
N ILE A 599 -5.12 -20.65 -23.24
CA ILE A 599 -5.99 -20.43 -22.07
C ILE A 599 -6.07 -21.76 -21.33
N PHE A 600 -5.69 -21.75 -20.06
CA PHE A 600 -5.66 -22.92 -19.19
C PHE A 600 -6.59 -22.74 -18.00
N TYR A 601 -7.08 -23.85 -17.47
CA TYR A 601 -7.83 -23.89 -16.22
C TYR A 601 -6.93 -24.26 -15.07
N VAL A 602 -7.03 -23.53 -13.97
CA VAL A 602 -6.26 -23.77 -12.76
C VAL A 602 -7.18 -23.84 -11.55
N LYS A 603 -6.73 -24.51 -10.51
CA LYS A 603 -7.49 -24.64 -9.27
C LYS A 603 -7.54 -23.34 -8.48
N ASP A 604 -6.45 -22.57 -8.51
CA ASP A 604 -6.34 -21.32 -7.78
C ASP A 604 -5.35 -20.35 -8.40
N ILE A 605 -5.52 -19.05 -8.13
CA ILE A 605 -4.66 -17.99 -8.57
C ILE A 605 -3.79 -17.55 -7.38
N PRO A 606 -2.44 -17.43 -7.55
CA PRO A 606 -1.57 -17.03 -6.46
C PRO A 606 -1.70 -15.55 -6.13
N TYR A 607 -1.90 -15.29 -4.85
CA TYR A 607 -1.95 -13.96 -4.26
C TYR A 607 -0.89 -13.79 -3.18
N SER A 608 -0.40 -12.57 -3.03
CA SER A 608 0.36 -12.20 -1.84
C SER A 608 -0.57 -12.12 -0.62
N ILE A 609 0.00 -12.22 0.58
CA ILE A 609 -0.72 -12.00 1.85
C ILE A 609 -1.44 -10.63 1.87
N ALA A 610 -0.90 -9.64 1.15
CA ALA A 610 -1.51 -8.32 0.96
C ALA A 610 -2.62 -8.28 -0.12
N GLY A 611 -3.06 -9.43 -0.65
CA GLY A 611 -4.13 -9.52 -1.66
C GLY A 611 -3.73 -9.06 -3.07
N LYS A 612 -2.43 -8.97 -3.38
CA LYS A 612 -1.95 -8.65 -4.74
C LYS A 612 -1.74 -9.93 -5.54
N LYS A 613 -2.20 -9.93 -6.78
CA LYS A 613 -1.96 -11.01 -7.75
C LYS A 613 -0.46 -11.11 -8.05
N LEU A 614 0.08 -12.33 -8.04
CA LEU A 614 1.52 -12.59 -8.16
C LEU A 614 1.91 -12.95 -9.60
N GLU A 615 1.63 -12.06 -10.55
CA GLU A 615 1.88 -12.26 -11.99
C GLU A 615 3.34 -12.57 -12.30
N ILE A 616 4.28 -11.82 -11.71
CA ILE A 616 5.72 -12.02 -11.93
C ILE A 616 6.17 -13.39 -11.43
N LEU A 617 5.63 -13.84 -10.29
CA LEU A 617 5.95 -15.15 -9.74
C LEU A 617 5.47 -16.26 -10.69
N VAL A 618 4.23 -16.15 -11.20
CA VAL A 618 3.69 -17.07 -12.20
C VAL A 618 4.52 -17.04 -13.48
N LYS A 619 4.83 -15.84 -13.99
CA LYS A 619 5.71 -15.65 -15.18
C LYS A 619 7.05 -16.36 -15.02
N ASN A 620 7.69 -16.22 -13.86
CA ASN A 620 8.98 -16.85 -13.59
C ASN A 620 8.85 -18.38 -13.56
N ILE A 621 7.85 -18.91 -12.86
CA ILE A 621 7.63 -20.37 -12.76
C ILE A 621 7.38 -20.97 -14.14
N VAL A 622 6.46 -20.42 -14.93
CA VAL A 622 6.14 -20.96 -16.26
C VAL A 622 7.29 -20.76 -17.26
N SER A 623 8.19 -19.84 -16.99
CA SER A 623 9.39 -19.61 -17.82
C SER A 623 10.62 -20.41 -17.37
N GLY A 624 10.49 -21.29 -16.35
CA GLY A 624 11.56 -22.17 -15.86
C GLY A 624 12.59 -21.49 -14.97
N ARG A 625 12.26 -20.34 -14.39
CA ARG A 625 13.12 -19.63 -13.43
C ARG A 625 12.77 -20.06 -12.01
N ASP A 626 13.79 -20.18 -11.17
CA ASP A 626 13.56 -20.39 -9.74
C ASP A 626 12.80 -19.20 -9.14
N ALA A 627 11.59 -19.48 -8.70
CA ALA A 627 10.71 -18.50 -8.10
C ALA A 627 10.09 -19.07 -6.83
N THR A 628 10.70 -18.78 -5.70
CA THR A 628 10.15 -19.00 -4.37
C THR A 628 9.78 -17.68 -3.75
N SER A 629 8.60 -17.60 -3.13
CA SER A 629 8.19 -16.40 -2.43
C SER A 629 7.53 -16.76 -1.11
N ASN A 630 8.05 -16.21 -0.02
CA ASN A 630 7.53 -16.42 1.34
C ASN A 630 6.33 -15.51 1.67
N VAL A 631 5.81 -14.79 0.67
CA VAL A 631 4.67 -13.86 0.82
C VAL A 631 3.41 -14.32 0.09
N VAL A 632 3.37 -15.58 -0.32
CA VAL A 632 2.21 -16.16 -1.01
C VAL A 632 1.18 -16.59 0.02
N ALA A 633 -0.05 -16.11 -0.14
CA ALA A 633 -1.16 -16.44 0.76
C ALA A 633 -1.66 -17.90 0.58
N ASN A 634 -1.51 -18.42 -0.63
CA ASN A 634 -1.95 -19.76 -1.06
C ASN A 634 -0.81 -20.49 -1.80
N PRO A 635 0.28 -20.88 -1.11
CA PRO A 635 1.49 -21.43 -1.74
C PRO A 635 1.24 -22.72 -2.52
N GLU A 636 0.24 -23.51 -2.15
CA GLU A 636 -0.18 -24.72 -2.85
C GLU A 636 -0.66 -24.43 -4.29
N SER A 637 -1.09 -23.21 -4.58
CA SER A 637 -1.48 -22.80 -5.93
C SER A 637 -0.32 -22.85 -6.92
N LEU A 638 0.91 -22.62 -6.46
CA LEU A 638 2.10 -22.51 -7.30
C LEU A 638 2.52 -23.84 -7.95
N GLU A 639 2.27 -24.96 -7.28
CA GLU A 639 2.61 -26.28 -7.79
C GLU A 639 1.98 -26.55 -9.17
N HIS A 640 0.77 -26.05 -9.40
CA HIS A 640 0.07 -26.23 -10.66
C HIS A 640 0.77 -25.54 -11.84
N TYR A 641 1.41 -24.38 -11.59
CA TYR A 641 2.02 -23.59 -12.67
C TYR A 641 3.32 -24.18 -13.18
N ARG A 642 4.01 -25.04 -12.44
CA ARG A 642 5.22 -25.75 -12.88
C ARG A 642 4.95 -26.66 -14.07
N ASN A 643 3.75 -27.22 -14.18
CA ASN A 643 3.34 -28.09 -15.25
C ASN A 643 3.23 -27.36 -16.60
N PHE A 644 3.14 -26.02 -16.59
CA PHE A 644 3.01 -25.20 -17.79
C PHE A 644 4.35 -24.69 -18.35
N TYR A 645 5.48 -25.15 -17.81
CA TYR A 645 6.79 -24.91 -18.45
C TYR A 645 6.84 -25.54 -19.84
N GLU A 646 6.40 -26.81 -19.97
CA GLU A 646 6.25 -27.51 -21.25
C GLU A 646 4.84 -27.26 -21.82
N ILE A 647 4.62 -26.02 -22.27
CA ILE A 647 3.30 -25.54 -22.68
C ILE A 647 2.69 -26.34 -23.83
N GLU A 648 3.52 -26.88 -24.72
CA GLU A 648 3.10 -27.68 -25.86
C GLU A 648 2.43 -28.97 -25.38
N LYS A 649 3.02 -29.65 -24.40
CA LYS A 649 2.44 -30.85 -23.79
C LYS A 649 1.19 -30.55 -22.98
N ALA A 650 1.20 -29.42 -22.24
CA ALA A 650 0.04 -28.99 -21.47
C ALA A 650 -1.17 -28.69 -22.37
N ALA A 651 -0.94 -28.08 -23.55
CA ALA A 651 -1.99 -27.80 -24.51
C ALA A 651 -2.56 -29.08 -25.17
N GLU A 652 -1.73 -30.08 -25.46
CA GLU A 652 -2.16 -31.38 -26.01
C GLU A 652 -3.00 -32.19 -25.00
N THR A 653 -2.63 -32.17 -23.71
CA THR A 653 -3.36 -32.88 -22.65
C THR A 653 -4.73 -32.28 -22.34
N GLU A 654 -4.90 -30.98 -22.45
CA GLU A 654 -6.21 -30.33 -22.26
C GLU A 654 -7.19 -30.53 -23.43
N ASP A 655 -6.70 -30.77 -24.63
CA ASP A 655 -7.54 -31.09 -25.79
C ASP A 655 -8.09 -32.54 -25.77
N VAL A 656 -7.53 -33.41 -24.92
CA VAL A 656 -7.82 -34.87 -24.93
C VAL A 656 -8.70 -35.32 -23.74
N GLU A 657 -8.79 -34.59 -22.61
CA GLU A 657 -9.61 -35.04 -21.46
C GLU A 657 -10.56 -33.95 -20.90
N PRO A 658 -11.88 -34.20 -20.92
CA PRO A 658 -12.75 -33.66 -19.90
C PRO A 658 -12.44 -34.44 -18.59
N LEU A 659 -11.81 -33.79 -17.62
CA LEU A 659 -11.55 -34.36 -16.29
C LEU A 659 -12.82 -35.00 -15.74
N LYS A 660 -12.84 -36.32 -15.70
CA LYS A 660 -13.87 -37.09 -15.02
C LYS A 660 -13.78 -36.75 -13.52
N SER A 661 -14.78 -35.98 -13.04
CA SER A 661 -14.98 -35.80 -11.61
C SER A 661 -15.15 -37.18 -10.95
N LYS A 662 -14.22 -37.59 -10.14
CA LYS A 662 -14.54 -38.56 -9.09
C LYS A 662 -15.23 -37.78 -7.97
N ILE A 663 -16.50 -38.16 -7.78
CA ILE A 663 -17.39 -37.81 -6.67
C ILE A 663 -16.70 -38.05 -5.32
#